data_7e180b37199dc798ee6bdc65196ccaf8
#
_entry.id   7e180b37199dc798ee6bdc65196ccaf8
#
_cell.length_a   1.000
_cell.length_b   1.000
_cell.length_c   1.000
_cell.angle_alpha   90.00
_cell.angle_beta   90.00
_cell.angle_gamma   90.00
#
_symmetry.space_group_name_H-M   'P 1'
#
loop_
_entity.id
_entity.type
_entity.pdbx_description
1 polymer ?
#
loop_
_entity_poly.entity_id
_entity_poly.type
_entity_poly.pdbx_seq_one_letter_code
_entity_poly.pdbx_strand_id
1 'polypeptide(L)'
;MKTCLHAAAVAALMLTTACKMENPLLTESPLPYGAPQFDKIRTEHYLPAFKEGIAEAKADIDAITSNPDAPTFANTIEALEFAGEKLGDVSSIFYNLLEAESSPEMQAVAEQISPMMTEYSMYVSLNDKLFQRIKDLWNRRDSLGLEPDQYKLLDDTYKSFARNGANLSPEDKQTYSKYQEELSLLSLKFSSNLLASTNAYKMNLTDEADLEGLPQYVRDMGAAAARENGQQGWTFDLSYPSYSAFIKFSARPELRKQIYLAYNSIAYGGEFDNSEICLQLADLRLKTARLLGYETYADYMVEDRMAGSVENVDKLLDALLEPSLPAARKEVARIYDYARENGYTESELQPWDFSYWSEKYKAANYSLSDEQLKPYFRLEDCIDAVFGLATRLYGLQFNLRTDIPGYNKDVKVYDVCDADGRHLALFYADFFPRASKRSGAWMTSFRGQSIKDGVERRPLVSIVTNCSKPTDNAPSLLTHYELTTFLHEFGHSLQGMMAEGRYPSQTGTNVAWDFVELPSQIMENWAYEPEYLKPFAKHYETGEEIPDELIEKISESKNYNVAYSQVRQLQFGLLDMAWHDTATPLEGSVRDIELNATRDVQVLPTAEGTCMSPSFSHIFAGGYSAGYYSYKWAEVLAADAWSLFKEKGIFNTEVATSFRENVLSKGSTEPEAVLYRNFRGHDPQPEALLRAQGIE
;
A
#
# COMPACT_ATOMS: atom_id res chain seq x y z
N MET A 1 52.06 -19.91 52.45
CA MET A 1 50.67 -19.34 52.35
C MET A 1 50.70 -17.94 51.68
N LYS A 2 51.42 -17.71 50.63
CA LYS A 2 51.44 -16.40 49.90
C LYS A 2 51.35 -16.56 48.36
N THR A 3 51.10 -17.77 47.86
CA THR A 3 51.07 -18.10 46.43
C THR A 3 49.69 -18.49 45.88
N CYS A 4 48.64 -18.53 46.73
CA CYS A 4 47.29 -18.88 46.29
C CYS A 4 46.32 -17.69 46.14
N LEU A 5 46.75 -16.46 46.49
CA LEU A 5 45.87 -15.26 46.36
C LEU A 5 45.98 -14.51 45.05
N HIS A 6 46.97 -14.82 44.20
CA HIS A 6 47.15 -14.15 42.89
C HIS A 6 46.43 -14.87 41.73
N ALA A 7 46.08 -16.15 41.91
CA ALA A 7 45.34 -16.90 40.88
C ALA A 7 43.83 -16.62 40.86
N ALA A 8 43.24 -16.20 41.99
CA ALA A 8 41.84 -15.88 42.09
C ALA A 8 41.46 -14.50 41.58
N ALA A 9 42.41 -13.53 41.56
CA ALA A 9 42.17 -12.19 41.07
C ALA A 9 42.23 -12.08 39.52
N VAL A 10 42.99 -12.97 38.86
CA VAL A 10 43.11 -13.01 37.39
C VAL A 10 41.91 -13.77 36.77
N ALA A 11 41.33 -14.74 37.47
CA ALA A 11 40.14 -15.46 37.04
C ALA A 11 38.84 -14.61 37.16
N ALA A 12 38.78 -13.64 38.09
CA ALA A 12 37.63 -12.73 38.24
C ALA A 12 37.62 -11.56 37.23
N LEU A 13 38.75 -11.27 36.55
CA LEU A 13 38.82 -10.23 35.52
C LEU A 13 38.53 -10.77 34.08
N MET A 14 38.46 -12.10 33.90
CA MET A 14 38.12 -12.73 32.61
C MET A 14 36.68 -13.15 32.46
N LEU A 15 35.79 -12.86 33.42
CA LEU A 15 34.37 -13.26 33.41
C LEU A 15 33.43 -12.07 33.19
N THR A 16 33.91 -10.89 32.81
CA THR A 16 33.05 -9.73 32.48
C THR A 16 33.21 -9.20 31.05
N THR A 17 33.85 -9.91 30.15
CA THR A 17 33.59 -9.80 28.74
C THR A 17 32.44 -10.78 28.40
N ALA A 18 31.24 -10.55 28.95
CA ALA A 18 30.05 -10.93 28.25
C ALA A 18 30.19 -10.28 26.87
N CYS A 19 30.33 -11.10 25.83
CA CYS A 19 30.19 -10.64 24.45
C CYS A 19 28.90 -9.82 24.40
N LYS A 20 29.02 -8.51 24.38
CA LYS A 20 27.91 -7.68 23.91
C LYS A 20 27.63 -8.21 22.51
N MET A 21 26.59 -9.01 22.34
CA MET A 21 26.16 -9.40 20.99
C MET A 21 25.96 -8.08 20.25
N GLU A 22 26.78 -7.88 19.22
CA GLU A 22 26.75 -6.67 18.41
C GLU A 22 25.38 -6.62 17.73
N ASN A 23 24.61 -5.56 17.99
CA ASN A 23 23.28 -5.43 17.40
C ASN A 23 23.43 -5.04 15.92
N PRO A 24 23.03 -5.91 14.97
CA PRO A 24 23.21 -5.67 13.54
C PRO A 24 22.42 -4.45 13.01
N LEU A 25 21.44 -3.94 13.76
CA LEU A 25 20.70 -2.73 13.45
C LEU A 25 21.44 -1.44 13.83
N LEU A 26 22.51 -1.53 14.63
CA LEU A 26 23.26 -0.40 15.16
C LEU A 26 24.67 -0.30 14.55
N THR A 27 25.05 -1.27 13.74
CA THR A 27 26.36 -1.33 13.09
C THR A 27 26.23 -1.20 11.59
N GLU A 28 27.22 -0.61 10.95
CA GLU A 28 27.26 -0.55 9.48
C GLU A 28 27.30 -1.96 8.90
N SER A 29 26.42 -2.23 7.92
CA SER A 29 26.37 -3.53 7.29
C SER A 29 27.58 -3.76 6.38
N PRO A 30 28.30 -4.89 6.51
CA PRO A 30 29.38 -5.26 5.62
C PRO A 30 28.92 -5.82 4.27
N LEU A 31 27.60 -6.01 4.09
CA LEU A 31 27.03 -6.54 2.87
C LEU A 31 27.09 -5.50 1.73
N PRO A 32 27.12 -5.95 0.47
CA PRO A 32 27.09 -5.05 -0.67
C PRO A 32 25.94 -4.04 -0.58
N TYR A 33 26.22 -2.81 -0.97
CA TYR A 33 25.27 -1.69 -0.98
C TYR A 33 24.68 -1.33 0.39
N GLY A 34 25.29 -1.80 1.49
CA GLY A 34 24.78 -1.62 2.84
C GLY A 34 23.45 -2.35 3.09
N ALA A 35 23.23 -3.49 2.42
CA ALA A 35 22.04 -4.32 2.61
C ALA A 35 21.88 -4.76 4.07
N PRO A 36 20.67 -4.80 4.64
CA PRO A 36 20.43 -5.26 6.01
C PRO A 36 20.85 -6.73 6.18
N GLN A 37 21.45 -7.04 7.33
CA GLN A 37 21.87 -8.39 7.70
C GLN A 37 20.66 -9.19 8.22
N PHE A 38 19.65 -9.43 7.39
CA PHE A 38 18.39 -10.08 7.78
C PHE A 38 18.60 -11.45 8.44
N ASP A 39 19.62 -12.18 8.05
CA ASP A 39 20.01 -13.47 8.64
C ASP A 39 20.45 -13.36 10.10
N LYS A 40 20.85 -12.16 10.55
CA LYS A 40 21.34 -11.90 11.93
C LYS A 40 20.35 -11.10 12.77
N ILE A 41 19.43 -10.34 12.16
CA ILE A 41 18.44 -9.56 12.88
C ILE A 41 17.48 -10.48 13.64
N ARG A 42 17.18 -10.16 14.91
CA ARG A 42 16.23 -10.87 15.79
C ARG A 42 15.35 -9.86 16.50
N THR A 43 14.20 -10.32 17.00
CA THR A 43 13.21 -9.45 17.67
C THR A 43 13.79 -8.66 18.83
N GLU A 44 14.71 -9.27 19.62
CA GLU A 44 15.36 -8.61 20.76
C GLU A 44 16.29 -7.44 20.36
N HIS A 45 16.64 -7.32 19.09
CA HIS A 45 17.50 -6.22 18.60
C HIS A 45 16.73 -4.90 18.42
N TYR A 46 15.43 -4.95 18.17
CA TYR A 46 14.66 -3.76 17.79
C TYR A 46 14.51 -2.74 18.91
N LEU A 47 14.01 -3.13 20.08
CA LEU A 47 13.78 -2.17 21.17
C LEU A 47 15.06 -1.43 21.61
N PRO A 48 16.20 -2.09 21.77
CA PRO A 48 17.47 -1.39 22.01
C PRO A 48 17.88 -0.45 20.87
N ALA A 49 17.68 -0.87 19.61
CA ALA A 49 18.02 -0.05 18.44
C ALA A 49 17.15 1.22 18.35
N PHE A 50 15.85 1.11 18.62
CA PHE A 50 14.96 2.28 18.68
C PHE A 50 15.36 3.25 19.80
N LYS A 51 15.68 2.73 21.00
CA LYS A 51 16.13 3.58 22.11
C LYS A 51 17.38 4.37 21.80
N GLU A 52 18.37 3.71 21.19
CA GLU A 52 19.62 4.35 20.78
C GLU A 52 19.38 5.32 19.61
N GLY A 53 18.65 4.88 18.57
CA GLY A 53 18.32 5.73 17.43
C GLY A 53 17.54 7.00 17.82
N ILE A 54 16.56 6.89 18.73
CA ILE A 54 15.82 8.06 19.26
C ILE A 54 16.75 8.99 20.04
N ALA A 55 17.68 8.45 20.83
CA ALA A 55 18.60 9.27 21.61
C ALA A 55 19.55 10.06 20.68
N GLU A 56 20.09 9.41 19.64
CA GLU A 56 20.93 10.07 18.63
C GLU A 56 20.14 11.11 17.84
N ALA A 57 18.93 10.76 17.37
CA ALA A 57 18.07 11.68 16.62
C ALA A 57 17.69 12.92 17.46
N LYS A 58 17.41 12.76 18.76
CA LYS A 58 17.20 13.91 19.66
C LYS A 58 18.46 14.77 19.77
N ALA A 59 19.65 14.16 19.82
CA ALA A 59 20.90 14.91 19.87
C ALA A 59 21.16 15.71 18.58
N ASP A 60 20.80 15.18 17.41
CA ASP A 60 20.88 15.92 16.14
C ASP A 60 19.95 17.15 16.16
N ILE A 61 18.72 17.01 16.64
CA ILE A 61 17.78 18.15 16.81
C ILE A 61 18.33 19.17 17.80
N ASP A 62 18.91 18.73 18.92
CA ASP A 62 19.53 19.61 19.91
C ASP A 62 20.73 20.36 19.32
N ALA A 63 21.53 19.73 18.48
CA ALA A 63 22.64 20.39 17.78
C ALA A 63 22.15 21.50 16.84
N ILE A 64 21.06 21.27 16.09
CA ILE A 64 20.44 22.29 15.23
C ILE A 64 19.92 23.47 16.07
N THR A 65 19.19 23.18 17.15
CA THR A 65 18.47 24.19 17.95
C THR A 65 19.40 24.98 18.87
N SER A 66 20.56 24.41 19.24
CA SER A 66 21.59 25.09 20.06
C SER A 66 22.67 25.77 19.23
N ASN A 67 22.65 25.65 17.90
CA ASN A 67 23.62 26.29 17.03
C ASN A 67 23.55 27.84 17.19
N PRO A 68 24.66 28.51 17.60
CA PRO A 68 24.67 29.95 17.81
C PRO A 68 24.64 30.77 16.52
N ASP A 69 24.95 30.15 15.39
CA ASP A 69 24.99 30.83 14.10
C ASP A 69 23.58 31.13 13.58
N ALA A 70 23.44 32.19 12.81
CA ALA A 70 22.20 32.51 12.13
C ALA A 70 21.70 31.32 11.28
N PRO A 71 20.39 31.11 11.18
CA PRO A 71 19.83 30.04 10.36
C PRO A 71 20.26 30.17 8.89
N THR A 72 20.76 29.10 8.33
CA THR A 72 21.02 28.91 6.90
C THR A 72 20.31 27.64 6.42
N PHE A 73 20.12 27.50 5.12
CA PHE A 73 19.55 26.27 4.56
C PHE A 73 20.35 25.04 5.05
N ALA A 74 21.66 25.07 4.93
CA ALA A 74 22.53 23.95 5.32
C ALA A 74 22.49 23.63 6.82
N ASN A 75 22.56 24.64 7.73
CA ASN A 75 22.63 24.40 9.18
C ASN A 75 21.25 24.21 9.85
N THR A 76 20.18 24.24 9.09
CA THR A 76 18.81 24.11 9.61
C THR A 76 17.96 23.11 8.80
N ILE A 77 17.71 23.38 7.53
CA ILE A 77 16.82 22.53 6.70
C ILE A 77 17.53 21.23 6.31
N GLU A 78 18.71 21.35 5.72
CA GLU A 78 19.49 20.18 5.30
C GLU A 78 19.98 19.36 6.51
N ALA A 79 20.36 20.03 7.59
CA ALA A 79 20.70 19.35 8.84
C ALA A 79 19.50 18.58 9.43
N LEU A 80 18.27 19.14 9.34
CA LEU A 80 17.05 18.49 9.79
C LEU A 80 16.69 17.30 8.89
N GLU A 81 16.82 17.45 7.58
CA GLU A 81 16.52 16.42 6.59
C GLU A 81 17.32 15.12 6.83
N PHE A 82 18.57 15.27 7.25
CA PHE A 82 19.46 14.14 7.56
C PHE A 82 19.56 13.80 9.05
N ALA A 83 18.75 14.43 9.91
CA ALA A 83 18.71 14.09 11.33
C ALA A 83 18.06 12.72 11.55
N GLY A 84 18.64 11.91 12.43
CA GLY A 84 18.09 10.63 12.82
C GLY A 84 18.13 9.54 11.73
N GLU A 85 19.07 9.57 10.79
CA GLU A 85 19.20 8.53 9.73
C GLU A 85 19.19 7.11 10.29
N LYS A 86 19.91 6.85 11.39
CA LYS A 86 19.91 5.53 12.05
C LYS A 86 18.52 5.12 12.52
N LEU A 87 17.77 6.04 13.13
CA LEU A 87 16.37 5.80 13.53
C LEU A 87 15.50 5.50 12.32
N GLY A 88 15.70 6.23 11.23
CA GLY A 88 15.02 6.01 9.95
C GLY A 88 15.28 4.61 9.40
N ASP A 89 16.54 4.18 9.31
CA ASP A 89 16.92 2.86 8.82
C ASP A 89 16.31 1.72 9.71
N VAL A 90 16.41 1.87 11.04
CA VAL A 90 15.82 0.90 12.00
C VAL A 90 14.30 0.85 11.88
N SER A 91 13.65 2.00 11.77
CA SER A 91 12.19 2.11 11.64
C SER A 91 11.70 1.47 10.34
N SER A 92 12.37 1.76 9.22
CA SER A 92 12.02 1.17 7.93
C SER A 92 12.12 -0.35 7.94
N ILE A 93 13.19 -0.92 8.52
CA ILE A 93 13.32 -2.38 8.66
C ILE A 93 12.22 -2.95 9.54
N PHE A 94 11.99 -2.35 10.72
CA PHE A 94 11.03 -2.88 11.70
C PHE A 94 9.60 -2.87 11.18
N TYR A 95 9.10 -1.71 10.72
CA TYR A 95 7.71 -1.59 10.30
C TYR A 95 7.40 -2.39 9.03
N ASN A 96 8.36 -2.47 8.09
CA ASN A 96 8.21 -3.32 6.92
C ASN A 96 8.13 -4.81 7.29
N LEU A 97 8.97 -5.27 8.23
CA LEU A 97 8.91 -6.66 8.69
C LEU A 97 7.72 -6.93 9.62
N LEU A 98 7.21 -5.93 10.33
CA LEU A 98 5.97 -6.06 11.11
C LEU A 98 4.77 -6.38 10.22
N GLU A 99 4.77 -5.95 8.96
CA GLU A 99 3.73 -6.24 7.97
C GLU A 99 4.00 -7.55 7.21
N ALA A 100 5.27 -7.82 6.86
CA ALA A 100 5.64 -8.93 6.00
C ALA A 100 6.06 -10.20 6.73
N GLU A 101 6.59 -10.10 7.96
CA GLU A 101 7.14 -11.23 8.75
C GLU A 101 6.81 -11.07 10.25
N SER A 102 5.57 -10.75 10.55
CA SER A 102 5.10 -10.47 11.92
C SER A 102 5.12 -11.70 12.82
N SER A 103 5.29 -11.46 14.10
CA SER A 103 5.10 -12.45 15.16
C SER A 103 4.45 -11.80 16.38
N PRO A 104 3.87 -12.59 17.31
CA PRO A 104 3.35 -12.05 18.58
C PRO A 104 4.40 -11.27 19.37
N GLU A 105 5.66 -11.70 19.32
CA GLU A 105 6.78 -11.01 19.97
C GLU A 105 7.10 -9.68 19.30
N MET A 106 7.06 -9.61 17.95
CA MET A 106 7.23 -8.35 17.23
C MET A 106 6.08 -7.38 17.50
N GLN A 107 4.85 -7.86 17.56
CA GLN A 107 3.69 -7.04 17.91
C GLN A 107 3.82 -6.45 19.33
N ALA A 108 4.25 -7.27 20.30
CA ALA A 108 4.50 -6.78 21.66
C ALA A 108 5.65 -5.74 21.74
N VAL A 109 6.63 -5.83 20.84
CA VAL A 109 7.67 -4.81 20.69
C VAL A 109 7.11 -3.56 20.04
N ALA A 110 6.24 -3.68 19.02
CA ALA A 110 5.57 -2.54 18.38
C ALA A 110 4.74 -1.70 19.37
N GLU A 111 4.01 -2.36 20.29
CA GLU A 111 3.26 -1.68 21.35
C GLU A 111 4.17 -0.83 22.27
N GLN A 112 5.41 -1.24 22.47
CA GLN A 112 6.38 -0.48 23.28
C GLN A 112 7.03 0.66 22.47
N ILE A 113 7.29 0.43 21.19
CA ILE A 113 7.95 1.40 20.29
C ILE A 113 7.01 2.54 19.92
N SER A 114 5.73 2.26 19.67
CA SER A 114 4.76 3.24 19.16
C SER A 114 4.68 4.51 20.03
N PRO A 115 4.52 4.44 21.36
CA PRO A 115 4.53 5.64 22.20
C PRO A 115 5.86 6.40 22.17
N MET A 116 6.99 5.68 22.08
CA MET A 116 8.32 6.30 22.02
C MET A 116 8.52 7.08 20.71
N MET A 117 8.03 6.55 19.59
CA MET A 117 8.07 7.21 18.29
C MET A 117 7.15 8.42 18.25
N THR A 118 5.95 8.31 18.85
CA THR A 118 5.02 9.45 18.98
C THR A 118 5.65 10.57 19.83
N GLU A 119 6.26 10.24 20.97
CA GLU A 119 6.99 11.21 21.81
C GLU A 119 8.12 11.89 21.02
N TYR A 120 8.91 11.12 20.26
CA TYR A 120 9.97 11.68 19.43
C TYR A 120 9.42 12.59 18.32
N SER A 121 8.36 12.19 17.64
CA SER A 121 7.69 13.02 16.62
C SER A 121 7.23 14.35 17.21
N MET A 122 6.61 14.33 18.39
CA MET A 122 6.19 15.56 19.09
C MET A 122 7.39 16.42 19.57
N TYR A 123 8.48 15.76 20.01
CA TYR A 123 9.73 16.45 20.37
C TYR A 123 10.29 17.27 19.22
N VAL A 124 10.17 16.79 17.98
CA VAL A 124 10.60 17.48 16.76
C VAL A 124 9.58 18.53 16.33
N SER A 125 8.35 18.10 16.04
CA SER A 125 7.33 18.94 15.39
C SER A 125 6.84 20.11 16.25
N LEU A 126 6.87 19.96 17.58
CA LEU A 126 6.45 21.01 18.53
C LEU A 126 7.61 21.81 19.11
N ASN A 127 8.83 21.65 18.58
CA ASN A 127 10.03 22.36 19.07
C ASN A 127 10.04 23.82 18.63
N ASP A 128 9.80 24.73 19.55
CA ASP A 128 9.71 26.18 19.27
C ASP A 128 11.02 26.76 18.68
N LYS A 129 12.18 26.31 19.15
CA LYS A 129 13.47 26.83 18.68
C LYS A 129 13.74 26.36 17.25
N LEU A 130 13.44 25.11 16.96
CA LEU A 130 13.59 24.54 15.62
C LEU A 130 12.64 25.26 14.64
N PHE A 131 11.36 25.35 15.01
CA PHE A 131 10.36 26.03 14.18
C PHE A 131 10.69 27.50 13.93
N GLN A 132 11.22 28.23 14.93
CA GLN A 132 11.63 29.62 14.74
C GLN A 132 12.78 29.73 13.70
N ARG A 133 13.74 28.80 13.67
CA ARG A 133 14.80 28.75 12.66
C ARG A 133 14.26 28.48 11.27
N ILE A 134 13.33 27.53 11.16
CA ILE A 134 12.65 27.19 9.88
C ILE A 134 11.86 28.39 9.37
N LYS A 135 11.05 29.01 10.23
CA LYS A 135 10.21 30.16 9.89
C LYS A 135 11.02 31.38 9.45
N ASP A 136 12.19 31.63 10.08
CA ASP A 136 13.08 32.69 9.66
C ASP A 136 13.58 32.49 8.23
N LEU A 137 13.97 31.27 7.87
CA LEU A 137 14.37 30.94 6.51
C LEU A 137 13.21 31.04 5.53
N TRP A 138 12.05 30.51 5.89
CA TRP A 138 10.86 30.53 5.03
C TRP A 138 10.39 31.96 4.73
N ASN A 139 10.43 32.88 5.70
CA ASN A 139 10.05 34.29 5.50
C ASN A 139 10.95 35.03 4.49
N ARG A 140 12.19 34.59 4.29
CA ARG A 140 13.15 35.21 3.37
C ARG A 140 13.57 34.27 2.23
N ARG A 141 12.80 33.18 1.98
CA ARG A 141 13.12 32.10 1.02
C ARG A 141 13.47 32.63 -0.37
N ASP A 142 12.74 33.67 -0.86
CA ASP A 142 12.94 34.23 -2.19
C ASP A 142 14.30 34.96 -2.35
N SER A 143 14.97 35.27 -1.24
CA SER A 143 16.28 35.95 -1.21
C SER A 143 17.45 35.01 -0.94
N LEU A 144 17.21 33.71 -0.70
CA LEU A 144 18.26 32.76 -0.32
C LEU A 144 19.02 32.18 -1.52
N GLY A 145 18.53 32.35 -2.77
CA GLY A 145 19.15 31.81 -3.98
C GLY A 145 19.14 30.27 -4.01
N LEU A 146 18.06 29.67 -3.50
CA LEU A 146 17.90 28.22 -3.43
C LEU A 146 17.62 27.61 -4.81
N GLU A 147 18.12 26.40 -5.04
CA GLU A 147 17.72 25.58 -6.18
C GLU A 147 16.24 25.13 -6.01
N PRO A 148 15.54 24.74 -7.09
CA PRO A 148 14.12 24.40 -7.04
C PRO A 148 13.76 23.36 -5.97
N ASP A 149 14.52 22.27 -5.85
CA ASP A 149 14.32 21.22 -4.85
C ASP A 149 14.59 21.70 -3.41
N GLN A 150 15.59 22.57 -3.22
CA GLN A 150 15.87 23.21 -1.93
C GLN A 150 14.73 24.15 -1.51
N TYR A 151 14.23 24.93 -2.47
CA TYR A 151 13.08 25.82 -2.23
C TYR A 151 11.85 25.01 -1.80
N LYS A 152 11.56 23.94 -2.56
CA LYS A 152 10.45 23.01 -2.26
C LYS A 152 10.63 22.37 -0.88
N LEU A 153 11.84 21.86 -0.57
CA LEU A 153 12.12 21.27 0.75
C LEU A 153 11.88 22.24 1.90
N LEU A 154 12.33 23.50 1.77
CA LEU A 154 12.09 24.53 2.78
C LEU A 154 10.59 24.84 2.93
N ASP A 155 9.86 24.97 1.83
CA ASP A 155 8.42 25.25 1.84
C ASP A 155 7.63 24.09 2.46
N ASP A 156 7.91 22.86 2.05
CA ASP A 156 7.28 21.66 2.59
C ASP A 156 7.60 21.46 4.08
N THR A 157 8.87 21.69 4.47
CA THR A 157 9.26 21.62 5.88
C THR A 157 8.50 22.62 6.73
N TYR A 158 8.41 23.90 6.29
CA TYR A 158 7.65 24.90 7.02
C TYR A 158 6.16 24.55 7.13
N LYS A 159 5.54 24.14 6.01
CA LYS A 159 4.13 23.73 5.98
C LYS A 159 3.89 22.53 6.88
N SER A 160 4.75 21.52 6.81
CA SER A 160 4.67 20.33 7.66
C SER A 160 4.68 20.70 9.15
N PHE A 161 5.61 21.53 9.59
CA PHE A 161 5.64 21.99 10.99
C PHE A 161 4.40 22.77 11.37
N ALA A 162 3.97 23.72 10.54
CA ALA A 162 2.78 24.54 10.80
C ALA A 162 1.52 23.66 10.93
N ARG A 163 1.34 22.70 10.04
CA ARG A 163 0.22 21.75 10.01
C ARG A 163 0.27 20.73 11.16
N ASN A 164 1.45 20.45 11.69
CA ASN A 164 1.64 19.55 12.84
C ASN A 164 1.73 20.30 14.17
N GLY A 165 1.14 21.49 14.26
CA GLY A 165 0.88 22.18 15.51
C GLY A 165 2.00 23.09 16.02
N ALA A 166 3.05 23.37 15.22
CA ALA A 166 4.15 24.23 15.65
C ALA A 166 3.71 25.65 16.03
N ASN A 167 2.64 26.18 15.41
CA ASN A 167 2.07 27.50 15.70
C ASN A 167 1.11 27.52 16.90
N LEU A 168 0.79 26.36 17.49
CA LEU A 168 -0.14 26.27 18.63
C LEU A 168 0.43 26.91 19.91
N SER A 169 -0.47 27.35 20.79
CA SER A 169 -0.11 27.76 22.15
C SER A 169 0.49 26.59 22.94
N PRO A 170 1.26 26.82 24.02
CA PRO A 170 1.79 25.72 24.83
C PRO A 170 0.72 24.79 25.41
N GLU A 171 -0.48 25.32 25.72
CA GLU A 171 -1.62 24.52 26.20
C GLU A 171 -2.21 23.66 25.07
N ASP A 172 -2.40 24.25 23.89
CA ASP A 172 -2.91 23.55 22.72
C ASP A 172 -1.92 22.48 22.20
N LYS A 173 -0.60 22.71 22.30
CA LYS A 173 0.42 21.71 21.99
C LYS A 173 0.30 20.46 22.88
N GLN A 174 0.00 20.65 24.18
CA GLN A 174 -0.23 19.52 25.09
C GLN A 174 -1.51 18.76 24.70
N THR A 175 -2.56 19.47 24.30
CA THR A 175 -3.82 18.87 23.84
C THR A 175 -3.61 18.12 22.54
N TYR A 176 -2.89 18.71 21.57
CA TYR A 176 -2.52 18.08 20.31
C TYR A 176 -1.73 16.79 20.53
N SER A 177 -0.71 16.82 21.39
CA SER A 177 0.11 15.64 21.70
C SER A 177 -0.74 14.48 22.25
N LYS A 178 -1.70 14.79 23.15
CA LYS A 178 -2.63 13.76 23.67
C LYS A 178 -3.51 13.17 22.58
N TYR A 179 -4.03 13.99 21.67
CA TYR A 179 -4.83 13.50 20.55
C TYR A 179 -4.02 12.60 19.63
N GLN A 180 -2.76 12.97 19.33
CA GLN A 180 -1.89 12.14 18.49
C GLN A 180 -1.53 10.79 19.14
N GLU A 181 -1.25 10.77 20.44
CA GLU A 181 -1.02 9.54 21.20
C GLU A 181 -2.26 8.62 21.16
N GLU A 182 -3.44 9.18 21.40
CA GLU A 182 -4.70 8.42 21.40
C GLU A 182 -5.06 7.91 19.99
N LEU A 183 -4.89 8.73 18.94
CA LEU A 183 -5.06 8.33 17.54
C LEU A 183 -4.15 7.15 17.18
N SER A 184 -2.88 7.22 17.57
CA SER A 184 -1.91 6.15 17.31
C SER A 184 -2.32 4.83 17.97
N LEU A 185 -2.71 4.86 19.24
CA LEU A 185 -3.15 3.66 19.97
C LEU A 185 -4.46 3.08 19.43
N LEU A 186 -5.42 3.92 19.06
CA LEU A 186 -6.68 3.48 18.46
C LEU A 186 -6.45 2.84 17.07
N SER A 187 -5.59 3.41 16.24
CA SER A 187 -5.25 2.84 14.93
C SER A 187 -4.57 1.48 15.06
N LEU A 188 -3.66 1.33 16.03
CA LEU A 188 -3.02 0.04 16.34
C LEU A 188 -4.06 -0.99 16.81
N LYS A 189 -4.97 -0.57 17.70
CA LYS A 189 -6.05 -1.44 18.20
C LYS A 189 -7.02 -1.84 17.08
N PHE A 190 -7.36 -0.91 16.20
CA PHE A 190 -8.17 -1.19 15.00
C PHE A 190 -7.55 -2.31 14.16
N SER A 191 -6.27 -2.19 13.84
CA SER A 191 -5.54 -3.18 13.04
C SER A 191 -5.47 -4.54 13.73
N SER A 192 -5.20 -4.57 15.03
CA SER A 192 -5.14 -5.81 15.82
C SER A 192 -6.49 -6.51 15.86
N ASN A 193 -7.58 -5.78 16.08
CA ASN A 193 -8.93 -6.34 16.09
C ASN A 193 -9.33 -6.88 14.70
N LEU A 194 -9.01 -6.13 13.64
CA LEU A 194 -9.26 -6.55 12.25
C LEU A 194 -8.59 -7.89 11.94
N LEU A 195 -7.31 -8.01 12.26
CA LEU A 195 -6.55 -9.25 12.05
C LEU A 195 -7.12 -10.41 12.86
N ALA A 196 -7.43 -10.19 14.14
CA ALA A 196 -7.99 -11.21 15.02
C ALA A 196 -9.37 -11.66 14.54
N SER A 197 -10.25 -10.74 14.16
CA SER A 197 -11.58 -11.03 13.62
C SER A 197 -11.51 -11.84 12.32
N THR A 198 -10.62 -11.45 11.39
CA THR A 198 -10.41 -12.17 10.13
C THR A 198 -9.98 -13.61 10.39
N ASN A 199 -9.05 -13.83 11.31
CA ASN A 199 -8.50 -15.16 11.63
C ASN A 199 -9.44 -16.04 12.45
N ALA A 200 -10.40 -15.46 13.17
CA ALA A 200 -11.33 -16.20 14.04
C ALA A 200 -12.36 -17.02 13.26
N TYR A 201 -12.72 -16.62 12.05
CA TYR A 201 -13.74 -17.30 11.26
C TYR A 201 -13.16 -18.45 10.44
N LYS A 202 -13.80 -19.61 10.55
CA LYS A 202 -13.51 -20.80 9.74
C LYS A 202 -14.80 -21.50 9.38
N MET A 203 -15.06 -21.67 8.07
CA MET A 203 -16.14 -22.49 7.56
C MET A 203 -15.58 -23.85 7.13
N ASN A 204 -15.76 -24.87 7.95
CA ASN A 204 -15.28 -26.22 7.66
C ASN A 204 -16.42 -27.07 7.08
N LEU A 205 -16.23 -27.57 5.84
CA LEU A 205 -17.17 -28.42 5.12
C LEU A 205 -16.64 -29.87 5.16
N THR A 206 -17.53 -30.81 5.45
CA THR A 206 -17.19 -32.26 5.54
C THR A 206 -18.01 -33.12 4.58
N ASP A 207 -19.04 -32.53 3.96
CA ASP A 207 -19.84 -33.18 2.94
C ASP A 207 -19.35 -32.76 1.55
N GLU A 208 -19.04 -33.71 0.68
CA GLU A 208 -18.58 -33.46 -0.68
C GLU A 208 -19.65 -32.76 -1.52
N ALA A 209 -20.94 -32.91 -1.18
CA ALA A 209 -22.04 -32.21 -1.84
C ALA A 209 -21.96 -30.68 -1.65
N ASP A 210 -21.36 -30.20 -0.56
CA ASP A 210 -21.17 -28.77 -0.30
C ASP A 210 -20.09 -28.13 -1.20
N LEU A 211 -19.30 -28.94 -1.90
CA LEU A 211 -18.27 -28.49 -2.83
C LEU A 211 -18.79 -28.33 -4.28
N GLU A 212 -20.09 -28.49 -4.50
CA GLU A 212 -20.68 -28.34 -5.81
C GLU A 212 -20.33 -26.98 -6.42
N GLY A 213 -19.87 -26.99 -7.68
CA GLY A 213 -19.43 -25.80 -8.42
C GLY A 213 -18.00 -25.35 -8.18
N LEU A 214 -17.35 -25.79 -7.09
CA LEU A 214 -15.97 -25.40 -6.80
C LEU A 214 -14.98 -26.11 -7.74
N PRO A 215 -14.14 -25.38 -8.47
CA PRO A 215 -13.04 -25.93 -9.26
C PRO A 215 -12.05 -26.73 -8.40
N GLN A 216 -11.29 -27.63 -9.03
CA GLN A 216 -10.37 -28.52 -8.31
C GLN A 216 -9.36 -27.73 -7.46
N TYR A 217 -8.78 -26.66 -7.98
CA TYR A 217 -7.81 -25.85 -7.24
C TYR A 217 -8.40 -25.21 -5.96
N VAL A 218 -9.70 -24.84 -5.96
CA VAL A 218 -10.38 -24.31 -4.78
C VAL A 218 -10.61 -25.41 -3.74
N ARG A 219 -10.96 -26.64 -4.20
CA ARG A 219 -11.07 -27.81 -3.32
C ARG A 219 -9.72 -28.17 -2.70
N ASP A 220 -8.64 -28.14 -3.47
CA ASP A 220 -7.28 -28.42 -3.00
C ASP A 220 -6.82 -27.38 -1.96
N MET A 221 -7.12 -26.11 -2.20
CA MET A 221 -6.87 -25.01 -1.25
C MET A 221 -7.64 -25.24 0.07
N GLY A 222 -8.94 -25.55 -0.01
CA GLY A 222 -9.76 -25.85 1.17
C GLY A 222 -9.26 -27.07 1.94
N ALA A 223 -8.85 -28.13 1.23
CA ALA A 223 -8.29 -29.33 1.84
C ALA A 223 -6.95 -29.06 2.53
N ALA A 224 -6.10 -28.23 1.93
CA ALA A 224 -4.83 -27.81 2.56
C ALA A 224 -5.09 -27.00 3.84
N ALA A 225 -6.00 -26.02 3.78
CA ALA A 225 -6.39 -25.22 4.94
C ALA A 225 -7.00 -26.06 6.06
N ALA A 226 -7.81 -27.07 5.75
CA ALA A 226 -8.35 -28.01 6.75
C ALA A 226 -7.21 -28.77 7.44
N ARG A 227 -6.24 -29.30 6.69
CA ARG A 227 -5.07 -30.01 7.27
C ARG A 227 -4.23 -29.09 8.18
N GLU A 228 -3.97 -27.86 7.75
CA GLU A 228 -3.23 -26.86 8.56
C GLU A 228 -3.95 -26.55 9.87
N ASN A 229 -5.29 -26.53 9.86
CA ASN A 229 -6.12 -26.32 11.06
C ASN A 229 -6.40 -27.63 11.86
N GLY A 230 -5.81 -28.77 11.48
CA GLY A 230 -6.06 -30.06 12.13
C GLY A 230 -7.49 -30.60 11.95
N GLN A 231 -8.19 -30.18 10.90
CA GLN A 231 -9.58 -30.54 10.59
C GLN A 231 -9.63 -31.54 9.43
N GLN A 232 -10.75 -32.26 9.33
CA GLN A 232 -11.07 -33.09 8.15
C GLN A 232 -11.95 -32.30 7.20
N GLY A 233 -11.94 -32.66 5.92
CA GLY A 233 -12.74 -32.01 4.89
C GLY A 233 -12.04 -30.79 4.30
N TRP A 234 -12.75 -29.71 4.16
CA TRP A 234 -12.33 -28.48 3.49
C TRP A 234 -12.67 -27.26 4.33
N THR A 235 -11.69 -26.41 4.58
CA THR A 235 -11.87 -25.18 5.34
C THR A 235 -11.72 -23.97 4.46
N PHE A 236 -12.67 -23.05 4.56
CA PHE A 236 -12.66 -21.74 3.91
C PHE A 236 -12.69 -20.65 5.00
N ASP A 237 -11.86 -19.64 4.83
CA ASP A 237 -11.73 -18.54 5.77
C ASP A 237 -11.98 -17.18 5.10
N LEU A 238 -11.75 -16.08 5.83
CA LEU A 238 -11.99 -14.72 5.34
C LEU A 238 -10.74 -14.08 4.71
N SER A 239 -9.68 -14.85 4.42
CA SER A 239 -8.63 -14.38 3.54
C SER A 239 -9.18 -14.13 2.14
N TYR A 240 -8.72 -13.08 1.46
CA TYR A 240 -9.27 -12.72 0.16
C TYR A 240 -9.21 -13.87 -0.88
N PRO A 241 -8.12 -14.64 -1.02
CA PRO A 241 -8.09 -15.77 -1.95
C PRO A 241 -9.14 -16.85 -1.64
N SER A 242 -9.33 -17.17 -0.37
CA SER A 242 -10.32 -18.16 0.07
C SER A 242 -11.75 -17.65 -0.15
N TYR A 243 -12.05 -16.46 0.36
CA TYR A 243 -13.36 -15.84 0.20
C TYR A 243 -13.74 -15.61 -1.27
N SER A 244 -12.86 -14.97 -2.05
CA SER A 244 -13.16 -14.61 -3.44
C SER A 244 -13.36 -15.82 -4.34
N ALA A 245 -12.60 -16.90 -4.15
CA ALA A 245 -12.79 -18.13 -4.88
C ALA A 245 -14.11 -18.81 -4.49
N PHE A 246 -14.41 -18.90 -3.19
CA PHE A 246 -15.63 -19.55 -2.74
C PHE A 246 -16.90 -18.83 -3.21
N ILE A 247 -16.95 -17.50 -3.07
CA ILE A 247 -18.13 -16.70 -3.45
C ILE A 247 -18.41 -16.72 -4.98
N LYS A 248 -17.35 -16.86 -5.80
CA LYS A 248 -17.46 -16.94 -7.26
C LYS A 248 -17.97 -18.29 -7.75
N PHE A 249 -17.54 -19.38 -7.14
CA PHE A 249 -17.69 -20.71 -7.75
C PHE A 249 -18.66 -21.63 -7.01
N SER A 250 -18.89 -21.46 -5.70
CA SER A 250 -19.81 -22.33 -4.97
C SER A 250 -21.22 -22.27 -5.55
N ALA A 251 -21.79 -23.42 -5.94
CA ALA A 251 -23.17 -23.52 -6.40
C ALA A 251 -24.21 -23.43 -5.26
N ARG A 252 -23.75 -23.46 -3.98
CA ARG A 252 -24.58 -23.48 -2.78
C ARG A 252 -24.88 -22.05 -2.30
N PRO A 253 -26.07 -21.47 -2.59
CA PRO A 253 -26.41 -20.08 -2.25
C PRO A 253 -26.41 -19.83 -0.74
N GLU A 254 -26.79 -20.81 0.08
CA GLU A 254 -26.77 -20.72 1.53
C GLU A 254 -25.35 -20.58 2.08
N LEU A 255 -24.36 -21.27 1.50
CA LEU A 255 -22.97 -21.18 1.90
C LEU A 255 -22.34 -19.88 1.37
N ARG A 256 -22.70 -19.42 0.16
CA ARG A 256 -22.29 -18.09 -0.32
C ARG A 256 -22.80 -17.00 0.60
N LYS A 257 -24.08 -17.06 1.01
CA LYS A 257 -24.65 -16.11 1.98
C LYS A 257 -23.90 -16.13 3.30
N GLN A 258 -23.61 -17.32 3.82
CA GLN A 258 -22.90 -17.49 5.10
C GLN A 258 -21.53 -16.81 5.09
N ILE A 259 -20.70 -17.12 4.08
CA ILE A 259 -19.33 -16.55 4.01
C ILE A 259 -19.36 -15.07 3.63
N TYR A 260 -20.34 -14.63 2.81
CA TYR A 260 -20.56 -13.21 2.47
C TYR A 260 -20.86 -12.38 3.72
N LEU A 261 -21.81 -12.83 4.55
CA LEU A 261 -22.17 -12.13 5.79
C LEU A 261 -20.97 -12.07 6.74
N ALA A 262 -20.24 -13.17 6.88
CA ALA A 262 -19.04 -13.21 7.71
C ALA A 262 -17.96 -12.23 7.21
N TYR A 263 -17.70 -12.19 5.90
CA TYR A 263 -16.69 -11.31 5.31
C TYR A 263 -17.07 -9.83 5.45
N ASN A 264 -18.33 -9.50 5.22
CA ASN A 264 -18.80 -8.11 5.28
C ASN A 264 -19.21 -7.66 6.69
N SER A 265 -18.96 -8.49 7.71
CA SER A 265 -19.08 -8.14 9.13
C SER A 265 -17.78 -8.36 9.92
N ILE A 266 -16.63 -8.43 9.23
CA ILE A 266 -15.32 -8.49 9.91
C ILE A 266 -15.17 -7.27 10.81
N ALA A 267 -14.78 -7.50 12.06
CA ALA A 267 -14.65 -6.48 13.11
C ALA A 267 -15.92 -5.64 13.36
N TYR A 268 -17.10 -6.15 12.99
CA TYR A 268 -18.40 -5.55 13.27
C TYR A 268 -19.19 -6.40 14.26
N GLY A 269 -19.25 -5.97 15.50
CA GLY A 269 -19.83 -6.72 16.62
C GLY A 269 -18.91 -7.82 17.18
N GLY A 270 -19.29 -8.37 18.32
CA GLY A 270 -18.53 -9.43 18.98
C GLY A 270 -17.29 -8.95 19.73
N GLU A 271 -16.31 -9.85 19.90
CA GLU A 271 -15.12 -9.62 20.74
C GLU A 271 -14.16 -8.59 20.11
N PHE A 272 -14.05 -8.54 18.80
CA PHE A 272 -13.10 -7.72 18.06
C PHE A 272 -13.76 -6.52 17.35
N ASP A 273 -14.84 -5.99 17.93
CA ASP A 273 -15.63 -4.90 17.33
C ASP A 273 -14.85 -3.60 17.26
N ASN A 274 -14.77 -3.02 16.07
CA ASN A 274 -14.12 -1.72 15.81
C ASN A 274 -15.13 -0.55 15.73
N SER A 275 -16.44 -0.79 15.93
CA SER A 275 -17.46 0.25 15.73
C SER A 275 -17.21 1.50 16.55
N GLU A 276 -16.93 1.34 17.85
CA GLU A 276 -16.62 2.47 18.73
C GLU A 276 -15.28 3.12 18.40
N ILE A 277 -14.30 2.32 17.93
CA ILE A 277 -12.99 2.82 17.52
C ILE A 277 -13.12 3.73 16.30
N CYS A 278 -13.99 3.39 15.32
CA CYS A 278 -14.27 4.26 14.16
C CYS A 278 -14.78 5.63 14.60
N LEU A 279 -15.76 5.68 15.51
CA LEU A 279 -16.34 6.91 16.02
C LEU A 279 -15.29 7.74 16.80
N GLN A 280 -14.49 7.09 17.63
CA GLN A 280 -13.43 7.76 18.41
C GLN A 280 -12.35 8.33 17.50
N LEU A 281 -11.91 7.59 16.47
CA LEU A 281 -10.95 8.06 15.49
C LEU A 281 -11.48 9.29 14.73
N ALA A 282 -12.72 9.23 14.24
CA ALA A 282 -13.34 10.37 13.53
C ALA A 282 -13.47 11.61 14.44
N ASP A 283 -13.92 11.45 15.67
CA ASP A 283 -14.05 12.54 16.64
C ASP A 283 -12.69 13.20 16.99
N LEU A 284 -11.66 12.38 17.25
CA LEU A 284 -10.31 12.88 17.52
C LEU A 284 -9.68 13.58 16.31
N ARG A 285 -9.93 13.09 15.10
CA ARG A 285 -9.50 13.72 13.86
C ARG A 285 -10.15 15.09 13.67
N LEU A 286 -11.47 15.19 13.88
CA LEU A 286 -12.18 16.47 13.84
C LEU A 286 -11.65 17.44 14.89
N LYS A 287 -11.44 16.99 16.14
CA LYS A 287 -10.86 17.80 17.21
C LYS A 287 -9.45 18.28 16.87
N THR A 288 -8.64 17.41 16.28
CA THR A 288 -7.29 17.74 15.82
C THR A 288 -7.33 18.81 14.72
N ALA A 289 -8.16 18.63 13.69
CA ALA A 289 -8.31 19.61 12.61
C ALA A 289 -8.75 20.99 13.14
N ARG A 290 -9.71 21.02 14.04
CA ARG A 290 -10.19 22.27 14.65
C ARG A 290 -9.14 22.96 15.51
N LEU A 291 -8.37 22.19 16.25
CA LEU A 291 -7.25 22.72 17.04
C LEU A 291 -6.22 23.40 16.13
N LEU A 292 -6.03 22.86 14.91
CA LEU A 292 -5.15 23.40 13.87
C LEU A 292 -5.79 24.52 13.03
N GLY A 293 -7.07 24.85 13.24
CA GLY A 293 -7.77 25.96 12.58
C GLY A 293 -8.57 25.59 11.34
N TYR A 294 -8.77 24.29 11.07
CA TYR A 294 -9.58 23.79 9.97
C TYR A 294 -11.03 23.50 10.41
N GLU A 295 -11.98 23.63 9.50
CA GLU A 295 -13.38 23.36 9.77
C GLU A 295 -13.65 21.84 9.85
N THR A 296 -13.11 21.08 8.91
CA THR A 296 -13.23 19.62 8.85
C THR A 296 -11.86 18.94 8.84
N TYR A 297 -11.82 17.65 9.10
CA TYR A 297 -10.59 16.88 8.95
C TYR A 297 -10.22 16.69 7.46
N ALA A 298 -11.22 16.64 6.58
CA ALA A 298 -10.98 16.56 5.14
C ALA A 298 -10.30 17.83 4.61
N ASP A 299 -10.72 19.03 5.03
CA ASP A 299 -10.03 20.28 4.69
C ASP A 299 -8.56 20.25 5.08
N TYR A 300 -8.28 19.78 6.31
CA TYR A 300 -6.91 19.62 6.79
C TYR A 300 -6.09 18.65 5.93
N MET A 301 -6.65 17.51 5.53
CA MET A 301 -5.91 16.49 4.78
C MET A 301 -5.71 16.85 3.32
N VAL A 302 -6.73 17.38 2.66
CA VAL A 302 -6.74 17.60 1.20
C VAL A 302 -5.92 18.84 0.79
N GLU A 303 -5.76 19.83 1.66
CA GLU A 303 -5.00 21.05 1.36
C GLU A 303 -3.58 20.77 0.83
N ASP A 304 -2.94 19.71 1.33
CA ASP A 304 -1.56 19.32 1.01
C ASP A 304 -1.49 18.21 -0.05
N ARG A 305 -2.46 18.16 -0.96
CA ARG A 305 -2.55 17.17 -2.04
C ARG A 305 -2.73 17.85 -3.39
N MET A 306 -2.64 17.11 -4.50
CA MET A 306 -2.90 17.66 -5.83
C MET A 306 -4.30 18.24 -5.96
N ALA A 307 -5.30 17.62 -5.34
CA ALA A 307 -6.69 18.10 -5.33
C ALA A 307 -6.82 19.49 -4.67
N GLY A 308 -6.05 19.77 -3.61
CA GLY A 308 -5.92 21.05 -2.96
C GLY A 308 -7.18 21.57 -2.23
N SER A 309 -8.34 20.95 -2.44
CA SER A 309 -9.59 21.31 -1.74
C SER A 309 -10.61 20.16 -1.80
N VAL A 310 -11.48 20.08 -0.81
CA VAL A 310 -12.62 19.15 -0.77
C VAL A 310 -13.54 19.36 -1.97
N GLU A 311 -13.80 20.61 -2.39
CA GLU A 311 -14.60 20.93 -3.57
C GLU A 311 -14.06 20.25 -4.85
N ASN A 312 -12.73 20.16 -5.03
CA ASN A 312 -12.14 19.50 -6.18
C ASN A 312 -12.26 17.96 -6.09
N VAL A 313 -12.22 17.41 -4.88
CA VAL A 313 -12.50 15.98 -4.63
C VAL A 313 -13.94 15.66 -5.01
N ASP A 314 -14.90 16.44 -4.55
CA ASP A 314 -16.32 16.26 -4.85
C ASP A 314 -16.58 16.36 -6.35
N LYS A 315 -16.02 17.36 -7.02
CA LYS A 315 -16.11 17.50 -8.49
C LYS A 315 -15.61 16.26 -9.22
N LEU A 316 -14.51 15.67 -8.78
CA LEU A 316 -14.01 14.43 -9.39
C LEU A 316 -14.97 13.26 -9.16
N LEU A 317 -15.39 13.07 -7.91
CA LEU A 317 -16.30 11.96 -7.55
C LEU A 317 -17.62 12.07 -8.32
N ASP A 318 -18.20 13.25 -8.41
CA ASP A 318 -19.44 13.53 -9.16
C ASP A 318 -19.25 13.32 -10.66
N ALA A 319 -18.18 13.85 -11.25
CA ALA A 319 -17.88 13.71 -12.69
C ALA A 319 -17.73 12.24 -13.12
N LEU A 320 -17.18 11.40 -12.25
CA LEU A 320 -17.06 9.96 -12.50
C LEU A 320 -18.37 9.21 -12.20
N LEU A 321 -19.11 9.62 -11.16
CA LEU A 321 -20.31 8.92 -10.70
C LEU A 321 -21.50 9.12 -11.66
N GLU A 322 -21.71 10.33 -12.16
CA GLU A 322 -22.85 10.68 -13.00
C GLU A 322 -23.01 9.74 -14.21
N PRO A 323 -21.97 9.48 -15.04
CA PRO A 323 -22.08 8.53 -16.14
C PRO A 323 -21.99 7.07 -15.69
N SER A 324 -21.23 6.75 -14.62
CA SER A 324 -20.94 5.37 -14.21
C SER A 324 -22.14 4.69 -13.51
N LEU A 325 -22.92 5.42 -12.72
CA LEU A 325 -24.02 4.83 -11.94
C LEU A 325 -25.11 4.23 -12.82
N PRO A 326 -25.61 4.91 -13.89
CA PRO A 326 -26.56 4.31 -14.82
C PRO A 326 -25.97 3.10 -15.57
N ALA A 327 -24.69 3.16 -15.93
CA ALA A 327 -23.99 2.05 -16.59
C ALA A 327 -23.86 0.84 -15.67
N ALA A 328 -23.46 1.03 -14.40
CA ALA A 328 -23.37 -0.02 -13.40
C ALA A 328 -24.73 -0.70 -13.14
N ARG A 329 -25.81 0.08 -13.06
CA ARG A 329 -27.17 -0.47 -12.93
C ARG A 329 -27.55 -1.33 -14.12
N LYS A 330 -27.16 -0.98 -15.34
CA LYS A 330 -27.38 -1.81 -16.54
C LYS A 330 -26.56 -3.09 -16.51
N GLU A 331 -25.31 -3.03 -16.05
CA GLU A 331 -24.45 -4.21 -15.88
C GLU A 331 -25.06 -5.20 -14.87
N VAL A 332 -25.50 -4.72 -13.70
CA VAL A 332 -26.16 -5.55 -12.68
C VAL A 332 -27.48 -6.13 -13.20
N ALA A 333 -28.29 -5.33 -13.89
CA ALA A 333 -29.54 -5.80 -14.49
C ALA A 333 -29.32 -6.91 -15.52
N ARG A 334 -28.30 -6.78 -16.37
CA ARG A 334 -27.91 -7.81 -17.35
C ARG A 334 -27.51 -9.14 -16.69
N ILE A 335 -26.77 -9.07 -15.58
CA ILE A 335 -26.40 -10.26 -14.81
C ILE A 335 -27.64 -10.87 -14.15
N TYR A 336 -28.53 -10.05 -13.62
CA TYR A 336 -29.81 -10.51 -13.03
C TYR A 336 -30.71 -11.22 -14.07
N ASP A 337 -30.85 -10.63 -15.25
CA ASP A 337 -31.65 -11.25 -16.34
C ASP A 337 -31.08 -12.61 -16.73
N TYR A 338 -29.74 -12.70 -16.89
CA TYR A 338 -29.06 -13.98 -17.14
C TYR A 338 -29.29 -14.98 -16.00
N ALA A 339 -29.19 -14.55 -14.75
CA ALA A 339 -29.44 -15.41 -13.60
C ALA A 339 -30.88 -15.96 -13.61
N ARG A 340 -31.88 -15.10 -13.92
CA ARG A 340 -33.30 -15.47 -14.07
C ARG A 340 -33.52 -16.53 -15.14
N GLU A 341 -32.91 -16.35 -16.31
CA GLU A 341 -32.97 -17.32 -17.41
C GLU A 341 -32.34 -18.67 -17.04
N ASN A 342 -31.42 -18.68 -16.07
CA ASN A 342 -30.73 -19.87 -15.59
C ASN A 342 -31.19 -20.37 -14.21
N GLY A 343 -32.46 -20.02 -13.83
CA GLY A 343 -33.12 -20.62 -12.68
C GLY A 343 -33.04 -19.86 -11.36
N TYR A 344 -32.52 -18.63 -11.37
CA TYR A 344 -32.51 -17.76 -10.18
C TYR A 344 -33.93 -17.29 -9.86
N THR A 345 -34.39 -17.45 -8.61
CA THR A 345 -35.79 -17.25 -8.24
C THR A 345 -36.06 -16.03 -7.37
N GLU A 346 -35.03 -15.43 -6.78
CA GLU A 346 -35.18 -14.24 -5.94
C GLU A 346 -35.69 -13.04 -6.76
N SER A 347 -36.44 -12.14 -6.12
CA SER A 347 -37.06 -10.97 -6.77
C SER A 347 -36.03 -9.91 -7.22
N GLU A 348 -34.84 -9.96 -6.67
CA GLU A 348 -33.69 -9.10 -7.01
C GLU A 348 -32.38 -9.86 -6.81
N LEU A 349 -31.30 -9.42 -7.47
CA LEU A 349 -30.00 -10.06 -7.35
C LEU A 349 -29.38 -9.78 -5.98
N GLN A 350 -29.24 -10.83 -5.18
CA GLN A 350 -28.69 -10.69 -3.85
C GLN A 350 -27.15 -10.45 -3.89
N PRO A 351 -26.59 -9.67 -2.96
CA PRO A 351 -25.19 -9.30 -3.02
C PRO A 351 -24.23 -10.50 -2.88
N TRP A 352 -24.62 -11.57 -2.18
CA TRP A 352 -23.86 -12.83 -2.11
C TRP A 352 -23.94 -13.71 -3.35
N ASP A 353 -24.85 -13.41 -4.27
CA ASP A 353 -25.07 -14.13 -5.52
C ASP A 353 -24.48 -13.41 -6.73
N PHE A 354 -24.19 -12.11 -6.60
CA PHE A 354 -23.66 -11.30 -7.70
C PHE A 354 -22.37 -11.86 -8.29
N SER A 355 -21.37 -12.17 -7.46
CA SER A 355 -20.09 -12.68 -7.93
C SER A 355 -20.22 -14.03 -8.66
N TYR A 356 -21.08 -14.91 -8.15
CA TYR A 356 -21.37 -16.21 -8.78
C TYR A 356 -22.03 -16.06 -10.15
N TRP A 357 -23.08 -15.27 -10.25
CA TRP A 357 -23.79 -15.08 -11.51
C TRP A 357 -23.00 -14.24 -12.50
N SER A 358 -22.21 -13.28 -12.03
CA SER A 358 -21.27 -12.52 -12.81
C SER A 358 -20.20 -13.42 -13.46
N GLU A 359 -19.62 -14.35 -12.69
CA GLU A 359 -18.63 -15.31 -13.22
C GLU A 359 -19.25 -16.26 -14.26
N LYS A 360 -20.46 -16.76 -14.00
CA LYS A 360 -21.19 -17.58 -14.97
C LYS A 360 -21.54 -16.82 -16.25
N TYR A 361 -21.98 -15.57 -16.12
CA TYR A 361 -22.24 -14.72 -17.26
C TYR A 361 -20.97 -14.48 -18.09
N LYS A 362 -19.86 -14.17 -17.41
CA LYS A 362 -18.55 -13.99 -18.05
C LYS A 362 -18.12 -15.24 -18.80
N ALA A 363 -18.18 -16.39 -18.16
CA ALA A 363 -17.83 -17.66 -18.79
C ALA A 363 -18.71 -17.98 -20.03
N ALA A 364 -20.01 -17.70 -19.96
CA ALA A 364 -20.96 -17.96 -21.06
C ALA A 364 -20.80 -16.99 -22.24
N ASN A 365 -20.50 -15.72 -22.00
CA ASN A 365 -20.51 -14.68 -23.04
C ASN A 365 -19.13 -14.29 -23.53
N TYR A 366 -18.09 -14.39 -22.69
CA TYR A 366 -16.71 -14.13 -23.07
C TYR A 366 -15.90 -15.41 -23.24
N SER A 367 -16.43 -16.58 -22.82
CA SER A 367 -15.75 -17.87 -22.84
C SER A 367 -14.35 -17.81 -22.22
N LEU A 368 -14.23 -17.07 -21.12
CA LEU A 368 -12.97 -16.83 -20.41
C LEU A 368 -13.14 -17.13 -18.92
N SER A 369 -12.22 -17.94 -18.37
CA SER A 369 -12.14 -18.23 -16.95
C SER A 369 -10.70 -18.22 -16.46
N ASP A 370 -10.51 -17.98 -15.16
CA ASP A 370 -9.20 -18.06 -14.51
C ASP A 370 -8.55 -19.46 -14.71
N GLU A 371 -9.36 -20.52 -14.72
CA GLU A 371 -8.89 -21.90 -14.93
C GLU A 371 -8.27 -22.10 -16.33
N GLN A 372 -8.80 -21.43 -17.34
CA GLN A 372 -8.25 -21.46 -18.71
C GLN A 372 -6.96 -20.66 -18.83
N LEU A 373 -6.80 -19.58 -18.05
CA LEU A 373 -5.68 -18.64 -18.15
C LEU A 373 -4.48 -19.05 -17.28
N LYS A 374 -4.72 -19.55 -16.07
CA LYS A 374 -3.67 -19.93 -15.11
C LYS A 374 -2.53 -20.76 -15.69
N PRO A 375 -2.76 -21.76 -16.56
CA PRO A 375 -1.69 -22.54 -17.14
C PRO A 375 -0.66 -21.75 -17.94
N TYR A 376 -1.00 -20.54 -18.38
CA TYR A 376 -0.13 -19.68 -19.19
C TYR A 376 0.62 -18.63 -18.37
N PHE A 377 0.32 -18.48 -17.07
CA PHE A 377 0.91 -17.46 -16.18
C PHE A 377 1.69 -18.11 -15.04
N ARG A 378 2.74 -18.88 -15.38
CA ARG A 378 3.68 -19.39 -14.38
C ARG A 378 4.45 -18.22 -13.76
N LEU A 379 4.58 -18.18 -12.43
CA LEU A 379 5.19 -17.04 -11.71
C LEU A 379 6.58 -16.68 -12.24
N GLU A 380 7.44 -17.67 -12.51
CA GLU A 380 8.79 -17.42 -13.03
C GLU A 380 8.75 -16.71 -14.38
N ASP A 381 7.87 -17.15 -15.29
CA ASP A 381 7.70 -16.53 -16.62
C ASP A 381 7.12 -15.12 -16.50
N CYS A 382 6.22 -14.91 -15.53
CA CYS A 382 5.68 -13.57 -15.22
C CYS A 382 6.76 -12.63 -14.65
N ILE A 383 7.67 -13.13 -13.79
CA ILE A 383 8.80 -12.34 -13.28
C ILE A 383 9.70 -11.89 -14.44
N ASP A 384 10.08 -12.83 -15.30
CA ASP A 384 10.92 -12.54 -16.46
C ASP A 384 10.24 -11.56 -17.42
N ALA A 385 8.92 -11.66 -17.60
CA ALA A 385 8.14 -10.76 -18.45
C ALA A 385 8.04 -9.34 -17.88
N VAL A 386 7.79 -9.20 -16.56
CA VAL A 386 7.71 -7.91 -15.88
C VAL A 386 9.08 -7.21 -15.88
N PHE A 387 10.16 -7.94 -15.60
CA PHE A 387 11.51 -7.42 -15.70
C PHE A 387 11.87 -7.06 -17.15
N GLY A 388 11.50 -7.92 -18.10
CA GLY A 388 11.69 -7.68 -19.54
C GLY A 388 10.95 -6.44 -20.04
N LEU A 389 9.79 -6.12 -19.46
CA LEU A 389 9.07 -4.88 -19.74
C LEU A 389 9.88 -3.66 -19.30
N ALA A 390 10.41 -3.67 -18.08
CA ALA A 390 11.26 -2.58 -17.59
C ALA A 390 12.57 -2.46 -18.38
N THR A 391 13.15 -3.59 -18.81
CA THR A 391 14.31 -3.58 -19.70
C THR A 391 13.97 -2.93 -21.03
N ARG A 392 12.84 -3.26 -21.62
CA ARG A 392 12.41 -2.73 -22.93
C ARG A 392 12.07 -1.24 -22.86
N LEU A 393 11.42 -0.77 -21.80
CA LEU A 393 11.00 0.62 -21.63
C LEU A 393 12.15 1.53 -21.15
N TYR A 394 12.97 1.05 -20.23
CA TYR A 394 13.89 1.87 -19.46
C TYR A 394 15.35 1.39 -19.50
N GLY A 395 15.64 0.24 -20.13
CA GLY A 395 16.99 -0.33 -20.19
C GLY A 395 17.45 -1.00 -18.88
N LEU A 396 16.54 -1.26 -17.92
CA LEU A 396 16.92 -1.83 -16.63
C LEU A 396 17.37 -3.29 -16.75
N GLN A 397 18.34 -3.68 -15.92
CA GLN A 397 18.87 -5.03 -15.80
C GLN A 397 18.64 -5.55 -14.38
N PHE A 398 18.18 -6.79 -14.22
CA PHE A 398 17.88 -7.41 -12.93
C PHE A 398 18.79 -8.63 -12.72
N ASN A 399 19.75 -8.52 -11.81
CA ASN A 399 20.76 -9.53 -11.54
C ASN A 399 20.49 -10.21 -10.20
N LEU A 400 20.11 -11.50 -10.20
CA LEU A 400 19.82 -12.25 -8.96
C LEU A 400 21.07 -12.30 -8.06
N ARG A 401 20.89 -11.96 -6.78
CA ARG A 401 21.92 -11.96 -5.74
C ARG A 401 21.67 -13.09 -4.75
N THR A 402 22.57 -14.04 -4.67
CA THR A 402 22.50 -15.16 -3.71
C THR A 402 23.41 -14.94 -2.50
N ASP A 403 24.22 -13.91 -2.52
CA ASP A 403 25.14 -13.48 -1.46
C ASP A 403 24.55 -12.42 -0.51
N ILE A 404 23.36 -11.90 -0.82
CA ILE A 404 22.60 -10.97 0.01
C ILE A 404 21.35 -11.70 0.54
N PRO A 405 21.19 -11.84 1.88
CA PRO A 405 20.05 -12.54 2.45
C PRO A 405 18.75 -11.75 2.31
N GLY A 406 17.65 -12.41 1.97
CA GLY A 406 16.30 -11.89 2.17
C GLY A 406 15.85 -12.05 3.64
N TYR A 407 14.80 -11.35 4.02
CA TYR A 407 14.22 -11.46 5.36
C TYR A 407 13.41 -12.76 5.59
N ASN A 408 13.07 -13.45 4.53
CA ASN A 408 12.48 -14.79 4.53
C ASN A 408 13.16 -15.64 3.43
N LYS A 409 13.15 -16.97 3.57
CA LYS A 409 13.75 -17.91 2.61
C LYS A 409 13.15 -17.84 1.20
N ASP A 410 11.91 -17.38 1.09
CA ASP A 410 11.17 -17.28 -0.18
C ASP A 410 11.38 -15.92 -0.87
N VAL A 411 12.08 -14.98 -0.23
CA VAL A 411 12.40 -13.66 -0.78
C VAL A 411 13.62 -13.74 -1.69
N LYS A 412 13.46 -13.32 -2.94
CA LYS A 412 14.57 -13.19 -3.90
C LYS A 412 15.10 -11.76 -3.88
N VAL A 413 16.42 -11.61 -3.99
CA VAL A 413 17.08 -10.30 -4.01
C VAL A 413 17.74 -10.09 -5.36
N TYR A 414 17.52 -8.91 -5.96
CA TYR A 414 18.09 -8.54 -7.26
C TYR A 414 18.90 -7.24 -7.12
N ASP A 415 20.05 -7.22 -7.79
CA ASP A 415 20.79 -5.99 -8.08
C ASP A 415 20.22 -5.40 -9.37
N VAL A 416 19.60 -4.22 -9.27
CA VAL A 416 19.00 -3.52 -10.41
C VAL A 416 19.98 -2.49 -10.91
N CYS A 417 20.34 -2.59 -12.19
CA CYS A 417 21.25 -1.69 -12.86
C CYS A 417 20.57 -0.99 -14.05
N ASP A 418 21.11 0.16 -14.44
CA ASP A 418 20.73 0.80 -15.70
C ASP A 418 21.41 0.11 -16.91
N ALA A 419 21.15 0.63 -18.10
CA ALA A 419 21.67 0.06 -19.34
C ALA A 419 23.21 -0.01 -19.40
N ASP A 420 23.92 0.90 -18.70
CA ASP A 420 25.38 0.98 -18.64
C ASP A 420 25.96 0.08 -17.51
N GLY A 421 25.11 -0.60 -16.75
CA GLY A 421 25.50 -1.47 -15.64
C GLY A 421 25.75 -0.71 -14.33
N ARG A 422 25.37 0.56 -14.21
CA ARG A 422 25.42 1.32 -12.97
C ARG A 422 24.36 0.81 -12.01
N HIS A 423 24.73 0.52 -10.78
CA HIS A 423 23.78 0.12 -9.72
C HIS A 423 22.75 1.22 -9.44
N LEU A 424 21.46 0.85 -9.49
CA LEU A 424 20.34 1.75 -9.20
C LEU A 424 19.64 1.40 -7.88
N ALA A 425 19.48 0.11 -7.57
CA ALA A 425 18.76 -0.33 -6.37
C ALA A 425 19.05 -1.79 -6.03
N LEU A 426 18.85 -2.18 -4.77
CA LEU A 426 18.52 -3.56 -4.44
C LEU A 426 17.00 -3.73 -4.43
N PHE A 427 16.54 -4.83 -5.03
CA PHE A 427 15.13 -5.16 -5.13
C PHE A 427 14.83 -6.50 -4.47
N TYR A 428 14.01 -6.47 -3.43
CA TYR A 428 13.56 -7.65 -2.68
C TYR A 428 12.17 -8.05 -3.16
N ALA A 429 12.02 -9.28 -3.63
CA ALA A 429 10.77 -9.77 -4.20
C ALA A 429 10.16 -10.90 -3.35
N ASP A 430 9.03 -10.64 -2.72
CA ASP A 430 8.32 -11.51 -1.77
C ASP A 430 6.93 -11.84 -2.29
N PHE A 431 6.78 -12.98 -2.97
CA PHE A 431 5.57 -13.31 -3.71
C PHE A 431 4.52 -14.10 -2.93
N PHE A 432 4.90 -14.90 -1.93
CA PHE A 432 4.01 -15.91 -1.37
C PHE A 432 3.36 -15.53 -0.04
N PRO A 433 2.08 -15.91 0.17
CA PRO A 433 1.40 -15.73 1.45
C PRO A 433 2.00 -16.63 2.53
N ARG A 434 1.93 -16.18 3.78
CA ARG A 434 2.28 -16.91 4.99
C ARG A 434 1.55 -16.34 6.20
N ALA A 435 1.44 -17.09 7.29
CA ALA A 435 0.70 -16.68 8.48
C ALA A 435 1.26 -15.40 9.15
N SER A 436 2.56 -15.14 8.97
CA SER A 436 3.25 -13.95 9.47
C SER A 436 3.10 -12.71 8.57
N LYS A 437 2.43 -12.82 7.43
CA LYS A 437 2.36 -11.79 6.40
C LYS A 437 0.93 -11.25 6.26
N ARG A 438 0.79 -9.92 6.25
CA ARG A 438 -0.48 -9.25 5.98
C ARG A 438 -1.01 -9.63 4.60
N SER A 439 -2.32 -9.69 4.46
CA SER A 439 -2.99 -9.88 3.17
C SER A 439 -2.89 -8.63 2.28
N GLY A 440 -3.11 -8.80 0.98
CA GLY A 440 -2.99 -7.75 -0.03
C GLY A 440 -1.63 -7.75 -0.70
N ALA A 441 -1.29 -6.66 -1.34
CA ALA A 441 0.01 -6.43 -1.96
C ALA A 441 0.46 -4.99 -1.66
N TRP A 442 1.76 -4.74 -1.66
CA TRP A 442 2.32 -3.41 -1.46
C TRP A 442 3.79 -3.35 -1.88
N MET A 443 4.22 -2.15 -2.23
CA MET A 443 5.63 -1.79 -2.35
C MET A 443 6.09 -1.08 -1.07
N THR A 444 7.33 -1.28 -0.68
CA THR A 444 7.96 -0.55 0.42
C THR A 444 9.46 -0.36 0.17
N SER A 445 10.12 0.43 1.02
CA SER A 445 11.57 0.63 0.97
C SER A 445 12.17 0.42 2.35
N PHE A 446 13.28 -0.34 2.42
CA PHE A 446 14.12 -0.41 3.63
C PHE A 446 15.03 0.81 3.74
N ARG A 447 15.26 1.51 2.63
CA ARG A 447 16.00 2.76 2.54
C ARG A 447 15.61 3.49 1.26
N GLY A 448 15.38 4.80 1.35
CA GLY A 448 15.17 5.68 0.20
C GLY A 448 16.51 6.09 -0.47
N GLN A 449 16.40 6.69 -1.66
CA GLN A 449 17.55 7.29 -2.34
C GLN A 449 17.85 8.67 -1.73
N SER A 450 19.14 9.00 -1.59
CA SER A 450 19.58 10.32 -1.12
C SER A 450 21.01 10.62 -1.55
N ILE A 451 21.40 11.91 -1.48
CA ILE A 451 22.79 12.35 -1.64
C ILE A 451 23.16 13.20 -0.42
N LYS A 452 24.08 12.71 0.40
CA LYS A 452 24.60 13.42 1.58
C LYS A 452 26.10 13.63 1.43
N ASP A 453 26.58 14.86 1.59
CA ASP A 453 28.00 15.22 1.46
C ASP A 453 28.66 14.73 0.15
N GLY A 454 27.88 14.72 -0.95
CA GLY A 454 28.33 14.22 -2.25
C GLY A 454 28.37 12.69 -2.37
N VAL A 455 27.95 11.95 -1.35
CA VAL A 455 27.87 10.49 -1.37
C VAL A 455 26.42 10.07 -1.64
N GLU A 456 26.22 9.35 -2.73
CA GLU A 456 24.90 8.81 -3.11
C GLU A 456 24.64 7.50 -2.36
N ARG A 457 23.45 7.43 -1.71
CA ARG A 457 22.89 6.19 -1.16
C ARG A 457 21.75 5.75 -2.06
N ARG A 458 21.90 4.58 -2.69
CA ARG A 458 20.88 4.03 -3.56
C ARG A 458 19.80 3.29 -2.76
N PRO A 459 18.56 3.22 -3.27
CA PRO A 459 17.42 2.68 -2.53
C PRO A 459 17.46 1.15 -2.39
N LEU A 460 16.81 0.67 -1.33
CA LEU A 460 16.53 -0.74 -1.07
C LEU A 460 15.01 -0.92 -1.10
N VAL A 461 14.49 -1.44 -2.21
CA VAL A 461 13.06 -1.53 -2.50
C VAL A 461 12.56 -2.95 -2.29
N SER A 462 11.36 -3.11 -1.78
CA SER A 462 10.72 -4.41 -1.61
C SER A 462 9.32 -4.40 -2.22
N ILE A 463 9.03 -5.42 -3.04
CA ILE A 463 7.68 -5.74 -3.48
C ILE A 463 7.16 -6.92 -2.66
N VAL A 464 5.94 -6.81 -2.16
CA VAL A 464 5.30 -7.84 -1.34
C VAL A 464 3.93 -8.15 -1.93
N THR A 465 3.71 -9.41 -2.31
CA THR A 465 2.42 -9.89 -2.82
C THR A 465 1.98 -11.16 -2.10
N ASN A 466 0.78 -11.63 -2.39
CA ASN A 466 0.23 -12.87 -1.85
C ASN A 466 -0.26 -13.77 -3.00
N CYS A 467 0.64 -14.10 -3.94
CA CYS A 467 0.35 -14.92 -5.10
C CYS A 467 0.06 -16.39 -4.74
N SER A 468 -0.67 -17.06 -5.61
CA SER A 468 -0.96 -18.50 -5.50
C SER A 468 0.32 -19.32 -5.34
N LYS A 469 0.42 -20.09 -4.24
CA LYS A 469 1.57 -20.96 -3.97
C LYS A 469 1.65 -22.13 -4.95
N PRO A 470 2.86 -22.68 -5.19
CA PRO A 470 2.96 -23.96 -5.87
C PRO A 470 2.27 -25.07 -5.06
N THR A 471 1.78 -26.09 -5.76
CA THR A 471 1.18 -27.28 -5.15
C THR A 471 2.07 -28.50 -5.43
N ASP A 472 1.72 -29.66 -4.86
CA ASP A 472 2.44 -30.92 -5.15
C ASP A 472 2.36 -31.30 -6.65
N ASN A 473 1.37 -30.77 -7.38
CA ASN A 473 1.07 -31.15 -8.77
C ASN A 473 1.33 -30.05 -9.80
N ALA A 474 1.57 -28.81 -9.38
CA ALA A 474 1.77 -27.68 -10.28
C ALA A 474 2.68 -26.60 -9.67
N PRO A 475 3.48 -25.88 -10.49
CA PRO A 475 4.21 -24.69 -10.05
C PRO A 475 3.24 -23.59 -9.62
N SER A 476 3.76 -22.48 -9.13
CA SER A 476 2.95 -21.29 -8.89
C SER A 476 2.38 -20.78 -10.21
N LEU A 477 1.06 -20.82 -10.35
CA LEU A 477 0.31 -20.36 -11.51
C LEU A 477 -0.57 -19.19 -11.09
N LEU A 478 -0.33 -18.04 -11.70
CA LEU A 478 -1.05 -16.81 -11.37
C LEU A 478 -2.41 -16.74 -12.06
N THR A 479 -3.38 -16.11 -11.43
CA THR A 479 -4.54 -15.58 -12.13
C THR A 479 -4.11 -14.34 -12.94
N HIS A 480 -4.92 -13.92 -13.90
CA HIS A 480 -4.70 -12.66 -14.61
C HIS A 480 -4.72 -11.46 -13.63
N TYR A 481 -5.57 -11.51 -12.61
CA TYR A 481 -5.60 -10.50 -11.54
C TYR A 481 -4.30 -10.44 -10.74
N GLU A 482 -3.71 -11.59 -10.37
CA GLU A 482 -2.40 -11.62 -9.67
C GLU A 482 -1.28 -11.06 -10.53
N LEU A 483 -1.29 -11.29 -11.87
CA LEU A 483 -0.35 -10.67 -12.80
C LEU A 483 -0.54 -9.14 -12.85
N THR A 484 -1.78 -8.67 -12.91
CA THR A 484 -2.11 -7.23 -12.90
C THR A 484 -1.66 -6.58 -11.58
N THR A 485 -1.89 -7.23 -10.44
CA THR A 485 -1.39 -6.79 -9.13
C THR A 485 0.13 -6.74 -9.09
N PHE A 486 0.82 -7.72 -9.66
CA PHE A 486 2.28 -7.70 -9.73
C PHE A 486 2.78 -6.50 -10.54
N LEU A 487 2.17 -6.21 -11.70
CA LEU A 487 2.51 -5.03 -12.50
C LEU A 487 2.23 -3.72 -11.74
N HIS A 488 1.13 -3.65 -10.99
CA HIS A 488 0.80 -2.52 -10.13
C HIS A 488 1.91 -2.23 -9.11
N GLU A 489 2.24 -3.21 -8.27
CA GLU A 489 3.28 -3.05 -7.24
C GLU A 489 4.67 -2.83 -7.85
N PHE A 490 4.90 -3.38 -9.03
CA PHE A 490 6.13 -3.14 -9.78
C PHE A 490 6.21 -1.70 -10.30
N GLY A 491 5.09 -1.05 -10.62
CA GLY A 491 5.04 0.37 -10.97
C GLY A 491 5.53 1.28 -9.84
N HIS A 492 5.06 1.03 -8.60
CA HIS A 492 5.61 1.67 -7.40
C HIS A 492 7.10 1.36 -7.21
N SER A 493 7.48 0.09 -7.45
CA SER A 493 8.88 -0.33 -7.33
C SER A 493 9.79 0.39 -8.33
N LEU A 494 9.33 0.63 -9.57
CA LEU A 494 10.05 1.41 -10.56
C LEU A 494 10.27 2.85 -10.08
N GLN A 495 9.26 3.50 -9.51
CA GLN A 495 9.39 4.83 -8.94
C GLN A 495 10.42 4.86 -7.79
N GLY A 496 10.40 3.86 -6.91
CA GLY A 496 11.37 3.73 -5.83
C GLY A 496 12.81 3.49 -6.34
N MET A 497 12.99 2.55 -7.28
CA MET A 497 14.30 2.14 -7.79
C MET A 497 14.98 3.20 -8.68
N MET A 498 14.21 3.93 -9.48
CA MET A 498 14.72 4.94 -10.41
C MET A 498 14.76 6.34 -9.80
N ALA A 499 14.52 6.49 -8.50
CA ALA A 499 14.57 7.77 -7.80
C ALA A 499 15.92 8.47 -7.98
N GLU A 500 15.87 9.76 -8.30
CA GLU A 500 17.02 10.65 -8.47
C GLU A 500 16.73 12.00 -7.81
N GLY A 501 17.28 12.23 -6.61
CA GLY A 501 17.10 13.46 -5.86
C GLY A 501 18.20 13.61 -4.82
N ARG A 502 18.28 14.76 -4.17
CA ARG A 502 19.25 15.03 -3.10
C ARG A 502 18.70 14.60 -1.72
N TYR A 503 17.42 14.83 -1.50
CA TYR A 503 16.78 14.77 -0.19
C TYR A 503 15.85 13.56 -0.09
N PRO A 504 16.05 12.68 0.89
CA PRO A 504 15.28 11.44 1.01
C PRO A 504 13.76 11.68 1.11
N SER A 505 13.32 12.77 1.74
CA SER A 505 11.90 13.13 1.84
C SER A 505 11.23 13.50 0.51
N GLN A 506 12.03 13.75 -0.54
CA GLN A 506 11.53 14.12 -1.88
C GLN A 506 11.73 13.02 -2.92
N THR A 507 12.23 11.82 -2.55
CA THR A 507 12.58 10.78 -3.52
C THR A 507 11.65 9.58 -3.49
N GLY A 508 11.60 8.84 -4.59
CA GLY A 508 10.81 7.63 -4.73
C GLY A 508 9.31 7.92 -4.60
N THR A 509 8.64 7.16 -3.75
CA THR A 509 7.19 7.26 -3.51
C THR A 509 6.79 8.35 -2.51
N ASN A 510 7.75 9.20 -2.06
CA ASN A 510 7.46 10.38 -1.26
C ASN A 510 6.91 11.51 -2.14
N VAL A 511 5.67 11.39 -2.54
CA VAL A 511 4.92 12.29 -3.42
C VAL A 511 3.55 12.58 -2.80
N ALA A 512 2.79 13.51 -3.37
CA ALA A 512 1.40 13.74 -2.97
C ALA A 512 0.60 12.43 -3.05
N TRP A 513 -0.23 12.20 -2.03
CA TRP A 513 -0.94 10.93 -1.83
C TRP A 513 -1.86 10.56 -3.01
N ASP A 514 -2.43 11.57 -3.67
CA ASP A 514 -3.27 11.42 -4.85
C ASP A 514 -2.49 11.35 -6.18
N PHE A 515 -1.15 11.36 -6.11
CA PHE A 515 -0.27 11.11 -7.24
C PHE A 515 0.41 9.74 -7.19
N VAL A 516 0.58 9.17 -5.98
CA VAL A 516 1.41 7.99 -5.73
C VAL A 516 0.99 6.76 -6.55
N GLU A 517 -0.30 6.63 -6.88
CA GLU A 517 -0.85 5.50 -7.64
C GLU A 517 -0.70 5.65 -9.18
N LEU A 518 -0.24 6.78 -9.69
CA LEU A 518 -0.03 6.94 -11.13
C LEU A 518 0.98 5.92 -11.71
N PRO A 519 2.18 5.72 -11.12
CA PRO A 519 3.14 4.75 -11.63
C PRO A 519 2.67 3.30 -11.56
N SER A 520 1.86 2.95 -10.55
CA SER A 520 1.33 1.60 -10.38
C SER A 520 0.20 1.30 -11.35
N GLN A 521 -0.80 2.17 -11.41
CA GLN A 521 -1.99 1.96 -12.24
C GLN A 521 -1.70 2.01 -13.74
N ILE A 522 -0.73 2.81 -14.19
CA ILE A 522 -0.37 2.81 -15.61
C ILE A 522 0.22 1.47 -16.03
N MET A 523 0.99 0.80 -15.16
CA MET A 523 1.62 -0.49 -15.47
C MET A 523 0.60 -1.63 -15.64
N GLU A 524 -0.54 -1.58 -14.99
CA GLU A 524 -1.61 -2.57 -15.11
C GLU A 524 -2.09 -2.75 -16.55
N ASN A 525 -2.03 -1.70 -17.36
CA ASN A 525 -2.52 -1.72 -18.73
C ASN A 525 -1.81 -2.74 -19.62
N TRP A 526 -0.51 -3.00 -19.39
CA TRP A 526 0.23 -4.00 -20.17
C TRP A 526 -0.33 -5.41 -20.03
N ALA A 527 -0.97 -5.75 -18.87
CA ALA A 527 -1.61 -7.05 -18.67
C ALA A 527 -2.77 -7.34 -19.65
N TYR A 528 -3.22 -6.36 -20.39
CA TYR A 528 -4.30 -6.48 -21.37
C TYR A 528 -3.83 -6.33 -22.83
N GLU A 529 -2.52 -6.11 -23.05
CA GLU A 529 -1.97 -5.84 -24.38
C GLU A 529 -1.42 -7.13 -25.03
N PRO A 530 -1.92 -7.51 -26.21
CA PRO A 530 -1.45 -8.69 -26.93
C PRO A 530 0.06 -8.69 -27.19
N GLU A 531 0.63 -7.52 -27.52
CA GLU A 531 2.07 -7.36 -27.77
C GLU A 531 2.95 -7.63 -26.55
N TYR A 532 2.38 -7.51 -25.34
CA TYR A 532 3.07 -7.83 -24.08
C TYR A 532 2.84 -9.29 -23.67
N LEU A 533 1.60 -9.79 -23.76
CA LEU A 533 1.24 -11.11 -23.28
C LEU A 533 1.81 -12.24 -24.15
N LYS A 534 1.67 -12.14 -25.46
CA LYS A 534 2.02 -13.21 -26.41
C LYS A 534 3.46 -13.73 -26.30
N PRO A 535 4.49 -12.91 -26.10
CA PRO A 535 5.87 -13.39 -26.03
C PRO A 535 6.17 -14.31 -24.85
N PHE A 536 5.50 -14.17 -23.72
CA PHE A 536 5.84 -14.91 -22.50
C PHE A 536 4.77 -15.90 -22.03
N ALA A 537 3.49 -15.66 -22.33
CA ALA A 537 2.40 -16.49 -21.86
C ALA A 537 2.41 -17.86 -22.56
N LYS A 538 3.05 -18.85 -21.93
CA LYS A 538 3.19 -20.21 -22.43
C LYS A 538 2.65 -21.21 -21.44
N HIS A 539 1.97 -22.23 -21.95
CA HIS A 539 1.45 -23.31 -21.12
C HIS A 539 2.57 -24.02 -20.37
N TYR A 540 2.49 -24.08 -19.05
CA TYR A 540 3.58 -24.51 -18.16
C TYR A 540 4.03 -25.99 -18.38
N GLU A 541 3.15 -26.86 -18.91
CA GLU A 541 3.48 -28.25 -19.19
C GLU A 541 3.92 -28.47 -20.65
N THR A 542 3.21 -27.88 -21.63
CA THR A 542 3.42 -28.14 -23.05
C THR A 542 4.39 -27.15 -23.70
N GLY A 543 4.56 -25.96 -23.12
CA GLY A 543 5.33 -24.87 -23.71
C GLY A 543 4.65 -24.17 -24.89
N GLU A 544 3.40 -24.56 -25.19
CA GLU A 544 2.60 -23.93 -26.26
C GLU A 544 2.26 -22.47 -25.87
N GLU A 545 2.34 -21.57 -26.86
CA GLU A 545 1.95 -20.18 -26.68
C GLU A 545 0.45 -20.07 -26.38
N ILE A 546 0.07 -19.07 -25.58
CA ILE A 546 -1.33 -18.74 -25.34
C ILE A 546 -2.06 -18.50 -26.67
N PRO A 547 -3.22 -19.12 -26.92
CA PRO A 547 -4.00 -18.91 -28.13
C PRO A 547 -4.39 -17.43 -28.31
N ASP A 548 -4.28 -16.94 -29.55
CA ASP A 548 -4.70 -15.55 -29.89
C ASP A 548 -6.12 -15.26 -29.43
N GLU A 549 -7.04 -16.24 -29.55
CA GLU A 549 -8.42 -16.15 -29.08
C GLU A 549 -8.53 -15.86 -27.57
N LEU A 550 -7.65 -16.43 -26.74
CA LEU A 550 -7.65 -16.14 -25.29
C LEU A 550 -7.11 -14.72 -25.01
N ILE A 551 -6.11 -14.27 -25.76
CA ILE A 551 -5.60 -12.90 -25.64
C ILE A 551 -6.66 -11.88 -26.05
N GLU A 552 -7.38 -12.12 -27.15
CA GLU A 552 -8.50 -11.27 -27.57
C GLU A 552 -9.57 -11.19 -26.47
N LYS A 553 -9.93 -12.33 -25.88
CA LYS A 553 -10.88 -12.39 -24.77
C LYS A 553 -10.41 -11.65 -23.50
N ILE A 554 -9.11 -11.71 -23.18
CA ILE A 554 -8.53 -10.91 -22.10
C ILE A 554 -8.77 -9.43 -22.37
N SER A 555 -8.42 -8.97 -23.57
CA SER A 555 -8.59 -7.57 -23.98
C SER A 555 -10.07 -7.14 -23.98
N GLU A 556 -10.97 -7.97 -24.52
CA GLU A 556 -12.41 -7.72 -24.52
C GLU A 556 -13.02 -7.70 -23.10
N SER A 557 -12.49 -8.52 -22.19
CA SER A 557 -12.96 -8.61 -20.81
C SER A 557 -12.47 -7.46 -19.92
N LYS A 558 -11.56 -6.60 -20.41
CA LYS A 558 -11.01 -5.46 -19.64
C LYS A 558 -12.12 -4.59 -19.04
N ASN A 559 -13.13 -4.32 -19.85
CA ASN A 559 -14.24 -3.47 -19.46
C ASN A 559 -15.47 -4.25 -18.94
N TYR A 560 -15.32 -5.55 -18.62
CA TYR A 560 -16.38 -6.34 -18.03
C TYR A 560 -16.72 -5.88 -16.61
N ASN A 561 -17.95 -5.45 -16.37
CA ASN A 561 -18.41 -4.87 -15.11
C ASN A 561 -17.56 -3.67 -14.61
N VAL A 562 -16.93 -2.95 -15.53
CA VAL A 562 -16.07 -1.81 -15.17
C VAL A 562 -16.85 -0.69 -14.50
N ALA A 563 -18.08 -0.42 -14.94
CA ALA A 563 -18.93 0.61 -14.33
C ALA A 563 -19.37 0.22 -12.91
N TYR A 564 -19.71 -1.07 -12.69
CA TYR A 564 -19.98 -1.59 -11.35
C TYR A 564 -18.74 -1.42 -10.43
N SER A 565 -17.57 -1.82 -10.91
CA SER A 565 -16.32 -1.69 -10.15
C SER A 565 -15.99 -0.23 -9.86
N GLN A 566 -16.19 0.67 -10.83
CA GLN A 566 -15.98 2.11 -10.65
C GLN A 566 -16.91 2.68 -9.58
N VAL A 567 -18.22 2.41 -9.68
CA VAL A 567 -19.20 2.86 -8.67
C VAL A 567 -18.84 2.31 -7.29
N ARG A 568 -18.36 1.07 -7.20
CA ARG A 568 -17.91 0.50 -5.92
C ARG A 568 -16.72 1.27 -5.31
N GLN A 569 -15.75 1.68 -6.12
CA GLN A 569 -14.63 2.50 -5.67
C GLN A 569 -15.07 3.92 -5.27
N LEU A 570 -16.01 4.50 -6.04
CA LEU A 570 -16.60 5.79 -5.69
C LEU A 570 -17.40 5.74 -4.38
N GLN A 571 -18.10 4.64 -4.10
CA GLN A 571 -18.76 4.42 -2.80
C GLN A 571 -17.75 4.47 -1.64
N PHE A 572 -16.54 3.91 -1.81
CA PHE A 572 -15.49 3.96 -0.79
C PHE A 572 -14.98 5.38 -0.57
N GLY A 573 -14.80 6.15 -1.66
CA GLY A 573 -14.44 7.57 -1.58
C GLY A 573 -15.52 8.42 -0.89
N LEU A 574 -16.79 8.23 -1.26
CA LEU A 574 -17.93 8.90 -0.63
C LEU A 574 -18.06 8.55 0.86
N LEU A 575 -17.84 7.29 1.21
CA LEU A 575 -17.86 6.85 2.60
C LEU A 575 -16.72 7.47 3.41
N ASP A 576 -15.52 7.54 2.85
CA ASP A 576 -14.37 8.20 3.48
C ASP A 576 -14.64 9.69 3.74
N MET A 577 -15.17 10.41 2.73
CA MET A 577 -15.53 11.81 2.90
C MET A 577 -16.66 11.99 3.93
N ALA A 578 -17.66 11.11 3.97
CA ALA A 578 -18.71 11.15 4.97
C ALA A 578 -18.20 10.97 6.43
N TRP A 579 -17.11 10.22 6.61
CA TRP A 579 -16.43 10.10 7.91
C TRP A 579 -15.61 11.32 8.29
N HIS A 580 -15.10 12.10 7.32
CA HIS A 580 -14.05 13.09 7.57
C HIS A 580 -14.40 14.51 7.15
N ASP A 581 -15.36 14.71 6.22
CA ASP A 581 -15.84 16.02 5.81
C ASP A 581 -17.11 16.40 6.60
N THR A 582 -16.94 16.55 7.89
CA THR A 582 -18.02 16.98 8.80
C THR A 582 -17.50 18.01 9.78
N ALA A 583 -18.30 19.08 9.95
CA ALA A 583 -18.02 20.12 10.93
C ALA A 583 -18.62 19.82 12.34
N THR A 584 -19.26 18.68 12.54
CA THR A 584 -19.81 18.26 13.84
C THR A 584 -19.47 16.80 14.10
N PRO A 585 -19.31 16.39 15.37
CA PRO A 585 -19.17 14.98 15.70
C PRO A 585 -20.29 14.14 15.06
N LEU A 586 -19.92 12.98 14.52
CA LEU A 586 -20.87 12.07 13.92
C LEU A 586 -21.76 11.43 15.00
N GLU A 587 -23.05 11.35 14.75
CA GLU A 587 -24.05 10.74 15.64
C GLU A 587 -24.65 9.49 14.98
N GLY A 588 -25.07 8.53 15.78
CA GLY A 588 -25.67 7.29 15.33
C GLY A 588 -24.71 6.11 15.31
N SER A 589 -25.17 4.98 14.74
CA SER A 589 -24.33 3.81 14.58
C SER A 589 -23.41 3.94 13.36
N VAL A 590 -22.28 3.24 13.37
CA VAL A 590 -21.38 3.15 12.19
C VAL A 590 -22.13 2.69 10.93
N ARG A 591 -23.11 1.82 11.11
CA ARG A 591 -23.96 1.34 10.02
C ARG A 591 -24.88 2.44 9.46
N ASP A 592 -25.47 3.27 10.30
CA ASP A 592 -26.32 4.38 9.85
C ASP A 592 -25.50 5.40 9.06
N ILE A 593 -24.28 5.71 9.52
CA ILE A 593 -23.34 6.60 8.83
C ILE A 593 -23.02 6.03 7.43
N GLU A 594 -22.63 4.75 7.36
CA GLU A 594 -22.32 4.07 6.10
C GLU A 594 -23.51 4.03 5.12
N LEU A 595 -24.70 3.66 5.61
CA LEU A 595 -25.89 3.63 4.79
C LEU A 595 -26.32 5.00 4.27
N ASN A 596 -26.17 6.04 5.10
CA ASN A 596 -26.49 7.41 4.69
C ASN A 596 -25.51 7.91 3.62
N ALA A 597 -24.21 7.62 3.77
CA ALA A 597 -23.17 7.99 2.81
C ALA A 597 -23.33 7.36 1.42
N THR A 598 -23.87 6.12 1.36
CA THR A 598 -23.89 5.33 0.13
C THR A 598 -25.28 5.06 -0.45
N ARG A 599 -26.34 5.55 0.20
CA ARG A 599 -27.75 5.25 -0.17
C ARG A 599 -28.06 5.47 -1.64
N ASP A 600 -27.69 6.61 -2.18
CA ASP A 600 -28.11 7.03 -3.53
C ASP A 600 -27.28 6.36 -4.64
N VAL A 601 -26.17 5.73 -4.26
CA VAL A 601 -25.20 5.10 -5.18
C VAL A 601 -25.19 3.57 -5.08
N GLN A 602 -26.16 2.98 -4.38
CA GLN A 602 -26.32 1.54 -4.31
C GLN A 602 -26.74 0.94 -5.65
N VAL A 603 -26.07 -0.14 -6.05
CA VAL A 603 -26.39 -0.92 -7.27
C VAL A 603 -26.84 -2.35 -6.97
N LEU A 604 -26.64 -2.80 -5.73
CA LEU A 604 -27.11 -4.06 -5.17
C LEU A 604 -27.77 -3.81 -3.80
N PRO A 605 -28.69 -4.67 -3.35
CA PRO A 605 -29.27 -4.56 -2.02
C PRO A 605 -28.19 -4.62 -0.93
N THR A 606 -28.36 -3.86 0.14
CA THR A 606 -27.49 -3.96 1.30
C THR A 606 -27.94 -5.10 2.21
N ALA A 607 -27.05 -6.05 2.49
CA ALA A 607 -27.36 -7.16 3.38
C ALA A 607 -27.51 -6.69 4.84
N GLU A 608 -28.53 -7.22 5.52
CA GLU A 608 -28.71 -6.97 6.95
C GLU A 608 -27.53 -7.58 7.74
N GLY A 609 -27.08 -6.90 8.78
CA GLY A 609 -25.98 -7.36 9.64
C GLY A 609 -24.57 -7.14 9.07
N THR A 610 -24.43 -6.48 7.92
CA THR A 610 -23.13 -6.10 7.35
C THR A 610 -22.81 -4.63 7.60
N CYS A 611 -21.52 -4.34 7.78
CA CYS A 611 -20.97 -2.98 7.86
C CYS A 611 -19.50 -3.02 7.50
N MET A 612 -19.08 -2.22 6.53
CA MET A 612 -17.71 -2.20 6.03
C MET A 612 -16.79 -1.33 6.89
N SER A 613 -17.30 -0.24 7.44
CA SER A 613 -16.48 0.74 8.17
C SER A 613 -15.57 0.12 9.24
N PRO A 614 -16.03 -0.83 10.10
CA PRO A 614 -15.18 -1.47 11.10
C PRO A 614 -14.01 -2.31 10.54
N SER A 615 -14.04 -2.65 9.26
CA SER A 615 -12.96 -3.36 8.56
C SER A 615 -12.21 -2.49 7.54
N PHE A 616 -12.61 -1.21 7.38
CA PHE A 616 -12.03 -0.32 6.38
C PHE A 616 -10.70 0.28 6.85
N SER A 617 -9.67 -0.58 6.89
CA SER A 617 -8.34 -0.21 7.39
C SER A 617 -7.71 0.95 6.63
N HIS A 618 -7.94 1.09 5.31
CA HIS A 618 -7.39 2.19 4.51
C HIS A 618 -7.61 3.55 5.16
N ILE A 619 -8.85 3.85 5.60
CA ILE A 619 -9.19 5.15 6.14
C ILE A 619 -9.00 5.24 7.66
N PHE A 620 -9.02 4.12 8.41
CA PHE A 620 -8.91 4.16 9.88
C PHE A 620 -7.52 3.85 10.42
N ALA A 621 -6.70 3.07 9.69
CA ALA A 621 -5.36 2.66 10.12
C ALA A 621 -4.29 2.72 9.02
N GLY A 622 -4.68 2.89 7.75
CA GLY A 622 -3.80 2.77 6.59
C GLY A 622 -3.32 4.09 5.97
N GLY A 623 -3.64 5.26 6.57
CA GLY A 623 -3.17 6.56 6.07
C GLY A 623 -4.03 7.20 4.98
N TYR A 624 -5.11 6.55 4.51
CA TYR A 624 -6.02 7.07 3.48
C TYR A 624 -7.22 7.85 4.04
N SER A 625 -7.18 8.31 5.28
CA SER A 625 -8.25 9.14 5.85
C SER A 625 -8.42 10.46 5.10
N ALA A 626 -9.65 10.76 4.68
CA ALA A 626 -9.98 11.83 3.74
C ALA A 626 -9.09 11.78 2.48
N GLY A 627 -8.80 10.57 2.00
CA GLY A 627 -7.83 10.33 0.95
C GLY A 627 -8.10 9.12 0.06
N TYR A 628 -9.19 8.40 0.27
CA TYR A 628 -9.51 7.23 -0.57
C TYR A 628 -9.80 7.63 -2.03
N TYR A 629 -10.29 8.85 -2.27
CA TYR A 629 -10.47 9.41 -3.61
C TYR A 629 -9.19 9.38 -4.44
N SER A 630 -8.02 9.34 -3.81
CA SER A 630 -6.70 9.34 -4.45
C SER A 630 -6.54 8.23 -5.49
N TYR A 631 -7.14 7.06 -5.25
CA TYR A 631 -7.16 5.97 -6.24
C TYR A 631 -7.82 6.39 -7.56
N LYS A 632 -8.96 7.10 -7.49
CA LYS A 632 -9.66 7.57 -8.68
C LYS A 632 -9.01 8.81 -9.29
N TRP A 633 -8.43 9.66 -8.47
CA TRP A 633 -7.63 10.78 -8.94
C TRP A 633 -6.44 10.29 -9.78
N ALA A 634 -5.65 9.37 -9.22
CA ALA A 634 -4.50 8.81 -9.92
C ALA A 634 -4.88 7.96 -11.14
N GLU A 635 -6.03 7.27 -11.11
CA GLU A 635 -6.53 6.51 -12.27
C GLU A 635 -6.87 7.42 -13.46
N VAL A 636 -7.38 8.63 -13.20
CA VAL A 636 -7.56 9.65 -14.24
C VAL A 636 -6.21 10.06 -14.84
N LEU A 637 -5.19 10.32 -13.98
CA LEU A 637 -3.82 10.59 -14.42
C LEU A 637 -3.27 9.43 -15.26
N ALA A 638 -3.43 8.20 -14.78
CA ALA A 638 -2.91 7.00 -15.43
C ALA A 638 -3.59 6.73 -16.78
N ALA A 639 -4.91 6.89 -16.88
CA ALA A 639 -5.64 6.69 -18.13
C ALA A 639 -5.23 7.72 -19.21
N ASP A 640 -5.06 8.98 -18.82
CA ASP A 640 -4.59 10.01 -19.74
C ASP A 640 -3.12 9.80 -20.14
N ALA A 641 -2.24 9.45 -19.18
CA ALA A 641 -0.86 9.08 -19.47
C ALA A 641 -0.75 7.85 -20.39
N TRP A 642 -1.57 6.83 -20.15
CA TRP A 642 -1.64 5.63 -20.99
C TRP A 642 -2.09 5.95 -22.43
N SER A 643 -3.00 6.90 -22.60
CA SER A 643 -3.45 7.31 -23.93
C SER A 643 -2.29 7.77 -24.84
N LEU A 644 -1.24 8.40 -24.26
CA LEU A 644 -0.04 8.78 -25.00
C LEU A 644 0.78 7.55 -25.44
N PHE A 645 0.92 6.54 -24.58
CA PHE A 645 1.55 5.27 -24.93
C PHE A 645 0.77 4.55 -26.05
N LYS A 646 -0.55 4.55 -25.98
CA LYS A 646 -1.39 3.96 -27.06
C LYS A 646 -1.23 4.69 -28.38
N GLU A 647 -1.15 6.02 -28.37
CA GLU A 647 -0.97 6.85 -29.59
C GLU A 647 0.41 6.63 -30.22
N LYS A 648 1.48 6.60 -29.42
CA LYS A 648 2.87 6.55 -29.91
C LYS A 648 3.44 5.12 -30.00
N GLY A 649 2.74 4.13 -29.44
CA GLY A 649 3.17 2.73 -29.29
C GLY A 649 3.54 2.41 -27.84
N ILE A 650 2.97 1.31 -27.33
CA ILE A 650 3.09 0.92 -25.90
C ILE A 650 4.52 0.61 -25.44
N PHE A 651 5.45 0.48 -26.34
CA PHE A 651 6.89 0.29 -26.08
C PHE A 651 7.74 1.44 -26.65
N ASN A 652 7.13 2.61 -26.88
CA ASN A 652 7.86 3.77 -27.37
C ASN A 652 8.84 4.27 -26.31
N THR A 653 10.13 4.19 -26.60
CA THR A 653 11.20 4.54 -25.66
C THR A 653 11.30 6.03 -25.39
N GLU A 654 10.89 6.90 -26.34
CA GLU A 654 10.87 8.34 -26.10
C GLU A 654 9.81 8.71 -25.07
N VAL A 655 8.59 8.12 -25.18
CA VAL A 655 7.52 8.31 -24.21
C VAL A 655 7.93 7.74 -22.84
N ALA A 656 8.52 6.53 -22.84
CA ALA A 656 9.00 5.90 -21.60
C ALA A 656 10.11 6.72 -20.93
N THR A 657 11.07 7.25 -21.69
CA THR A 657 12.12 8.13 -21.16
C THR A 657 11.51 9.40 -20.58
N SER A 658 10.58 10.05 -21.29
CA SER A 658 9.89 11.23 -20.76
C SER A 658 9.11 10.94 -19.48
N PHE A 659 8.45 9.76 -19.39
CA PHE A 659 7.76 9.34 -18.17
C PHE A 659 8.74 9.08 -17.02
N ARG A 660 9.88 8.43 -17.31
CA ARG A 660 10.95 8.24 -16.32
C ARG A 660 11.46 9.56 -15.79
N GLU A 661 11.85 10.50 -16.68
CA GLU A 661 12.50 11.75 -16.34
C GLU A 661 11.58 12.77 -15.65
N ASN A 662 10.27 12.74 -15.91
CA ASN A 662 9.33 13.70 -15.36
C ASN A 662 8.45 13.12 -14.23
N VAL A 663 8.29 11.78 -14.13
CA VAL A 663 7.41 11.16 -13.14
C VAL A 663 8.20 10.23 -12.23
N LEU A 664 8.83 9.16 -12.78
CA LEU A 664 9.38 8.08 -11.95
C LEU A 664 10.61 8.49 -11.15
N SER A 665 11.48 9.34 -11.70
CA SER A 665 12.75 9.70 -11.05
C SER A 665 12.64 10.93 -10.15
N LYS A 666 11.62 11.74 -10.31
CA LYS A 666 11.55 13.07 -9.68
C LYS A 666 11.01 13.06 -8.24
N GLY A 667 10.20 12.09 -7.86
CA GLY A 667 9.52 12.15 -6.58
C GLY A 667 8.74 13.46 -6.43
N SER A 668 8.91 14.16 -5.31
CA SER A 668 8.31 15.48 -5.05
C SER A 668 9.32 16.63 -5.09
N THR A 669 10.37 16.54 -5.93
CA THR A 669 11.37 17.62 -6.10
C THR A 669 10.77 18.91 -6.71
N GLU A 670 9.65 18.78 -7.40
CA GLU A 670 8.80 19.86 -7.91
C GLU A 670 7.32 19.49 -7.63
N PRO A 671 6.38 20.45 -7.69
CA PRO A 671 4.95 20.10 -7.54
C PRO A 671 4.52 19.07 -8.59
N GLU A 672 3.82 18.03 -8.18
CA GLU A 672 3.44 16.90 -9.02
C GLU A 672 2.59 17.30 -10.24
N ALA A 673 1.75 18.32 -10.10
CA ALA A 673 1.00 18.88 -11.22
C ALA A 673 1.92 19.50 -12.31
N VAL A 674 3.08 20.03 -11.92
CA VAL A 674 4.10 20.54 -12.88
C VAL A 674 4.79 19.35 -13.55
N LEU A 675 5.20 18.36 -12.79
CA LEU A 675 5.83 17.14 -13.31
C LEU A 675 4.93 16.42 -14.31
N TYR A 676 3.64 16.30 -13.97
CA TYR A 676 2.65 15.70 -14.89
C TYR A 676 2.50 16.49 -16.18
N ARG A 677 2.37 17.83 -16.09
CA ARG A 677 2.31 18.69 -17.30
C ARG A 677 3.58 18.64 -18.14
N ASN A 678 4.75 18.50 -17.53
CA ASN A 678 6.02 18.33 -18.26
C ASN A 678 6.02 17.03 -19.08
N PHE A 679 5.43 15.96 -18.56
CA PHE A 679 5.26 14.70 -19.29
C PHE A 679 4.13 14.78 -20.33
N ARG A 680 2.93 15.25 -19.93
CA ARG A 680 1.71 15.09 -20.73
C ARG A 680 1.39 16.30 -21.62
N GLY A 681 1.87 17.49 -21.25
CA GLY A 681 1.64 18.76 -21.96
C GLY A 681 0.35 19.48 -21.55
N HIS A 682 -0.48 18.90 -20.69
CA HIS A 682 -1.74 19.49 -20.18
C HIS A 682 -2.15 18.86 -18.84
N ASP A 683 -3.16 19.43 -18.20
CA ASP A 683 -3.75 18.87 -16.98
C ASP A 683 -4.62 17.63 -17.32
N PRO A 684 -4.71 16.64 -16.39
CA PRO A 684 -5.51 15.45 -16.59
C PRO A 684 -7.01 15.78 -16.64
N GLN A 685 -7.78 14.92 -17.33
CA GLN A 685 -9.24 15.09 -17.47
C GLN A 685 -9.97 13.77 -17.23
N PRO A 686 -11.07 13.75 -16.43
CA PRO A 686 -11.84 12.54 -16.13
C PRO A 686 -12.34 11.78 -17.36
N GLU A 687 -12.61 12.48 -18.46
CA GLU A 687 -13.09 11.90 -19.71
C GLU A 687 -12.09 10.89 -20.33
N ALA A 688 -10.80 11.01 -20.04
CA ALA A 688 -9.81 10.04 -20.51
C ALA A 688 -10.05 8.67 -19.89
N LEU A 689 -10.38 8.64 -18.59
CA LEU A 689 -10.74 7.40 -17.88
C LEU A 689 -12.07 6.84 -18.39
N LEU A 690 -13.11 7.66 -18.49
CA LEU A 690 -14.45 7.23 -18.94
C LEU A 690 -14.39 6.63 -20.35
N ARG A 691 -13.65 7.25 -21.28
CA ARG A 691 -13.41 6.68 -22.62
C ARG A 691 -12.66 5.37 -22.58
N ALA A 692 -11.60 5.26 -21.77
CA ALA A 692 -10.83 4.01 -21.62
C ALA A 692 -11.69 2.86 -21.08
N GLN A 693 -12.67 3.18 -20.26
CA GLN A 693 -13.63 2.23 -19.67
C GLN A 693 -14.86 1.97 -20.55
N GLY A 694 -15.05 2.73 -21.63
CA GLY A 694 -16.23 2.60 -22.51
C GLY A 694 -17.54 3.01 -21.84
N ILE A 695 -17.50 3.89 -20.85
CA ILE A 695 -18.66 4.41 -20.11
C ILE A 695 -19.27 5.63 -20.81
N GLU A 696 -18.47 6.42 -21.53
CA GLU A 696 -18.93 7.53 -22.39
C GLU A 696 -19.56 7.03 -23.69
#